data_32d6b935e05501657ffba276b039e257
#
_entry.id   32d6b935e05501657ffba276b039e257
#
_cell.length_a   1.000
_cell.length_b   1.000
_cell.length_c   1.000
_cell.angle_alpha   90.00
_cell.angle_beta   90.00
_cell.angle_gamma   90.00
#
_symmetry.space_group_name_H-M   'P 1'
#
loop_
_entity.id
_entity.type
_entity.pdbx_description
1 polymer ?
#
loop_
_entity_poly.entity_id
_entity_poly.type
_entity_poly.pdbx_seq_one_letter_code
_entity_poly.pdbx_strand_id
1 'polypeptide(L)'
;MEENKDLELEGQNEIEESGVRIQQGDDFRVIPLTGLIDNWFIDYASSVILDRAVPEINDGFKPVQRRILHSMKELEDGRYNKVANIVGNTMKYHPHGDASIGDALVNLGQKDLLIDTQGNWGNVLTGDPAAAPRYIEARLSKFALDVVYNPKTTEWKFSYDGRNKEPVTLPVKFPLLLAQGAMGIAVGLKCEILPHNFNELIDASIAYLRDEPFELYPDFRTGGMIDVRSYNDGERGCKVQVRAKITQLDKKTLVITEIPYGTTTGSLIESITKAGEKGQIKIRRVDDNTSRNAEIVIHLASGVSPDQTIDALYAFTQCQMSLNSLCTCVIRNEHPEFTTISAILKESTDRTLDLLSWELKIKLDELERDWHLISLEKIFFEKRIYKILEKDADSWDEQVTEIERAFDPYRKMLKAEITRDDVLRLCEKPVRKISKFDIKKAEEQILDIENQIEKVKYDLDHIVDYTINFYTEIKRKHGKGRERRTEIRNFDNISAVAVAANNEKLYVNKEESFICTSAGLKKEQNKDAYTFVSDCSDLDDIIVFRENGTFMVTKLQPKCFVGPEKIIHADVFHKNDDRTVYNMVYRSGKAGSPYYVKRFSVKGITHDKDYDLTKGEPGSKVVYFSANPNGEAEVIKVMLRPQPKLKKTSFEYNFADLAIKGRASQGNRLTLHPINKIVKRDEGVSTLAAREIWYDDTVKRLNADKRGTLIGEFSGDDKILQIFSNGEFRLTGYDLSTHFDDDMTQIMKYDPSVIYSVIYIEGETKLMYIKRFDIDDETPLNRRISFIGENENAQFLIMNMDKLPRLLLSFNDSASGKQYEDEELNVAEYIGVKSYKAKGKRLSTRDVASYTFLEPFEPEEEELEEVEELEEGADVAEDDATEEIAQSNNESDDNFFSEDDGVQLTLFE
;
A
#
# COMPACT_ATOMS: atom_id res chain seq x y z
N MET A 1 22.12 -8.86 -71.95
CA MET A 1 20.96 -7.92 -72.10
C MET A 1 19.63 -8.59 -71.77
N GLU A 2 19.53 -9.90 -71.89
CA GLU A 2 18.32 -10.64 -71.49
C GLU A 2 18.28 -10.95 -69.99
N GLU A 3 19.41 -11.24 -69.34
CA GLU A 3 19.48 -11.48 -67.89
C GLU A 3 19.11 -10.25 -67.03
N ASN A 4 19.32 -9.05 -67.54
CA ASN A 4 18.88 -7.84 -66.81
C ASN A 4 17.39 -7.54 -66.89
N LYS A 5 16.69 -8.15 -67.91
CA LYS A 5 15.23 -7.99 -68.03
C LYS A 5 14.44 -8.93 -67.10
N ASP A 6 15.00 -10.10 -66.87
CA ASP A 6 14.37 -11.08 -65.97
C ASP A 6 14.51 -10.69 -64.51
N LEU A 7 15.63 -10.10 -64.13
CA LEU A 7 15.82 -9.51 -62.80
C LEU A 7 14.93 -8.27 -62.52
N GLU A 8 14.68 -7.45 -63.57
CA GLU A 8 13.71 -6.34 -63.42
C GLU A 8 12.26 -6.81 -63.38
N LEU A 9 11.94 -7.94 -64.04
CA LEU A 9 10.59 -8.54 -63.99
C LEU A 9 10.32 -9.31 -62.67
N GLU A 10 11.31 -10.01 -62.10
CA GLU A 10 11.19 -10.66 -60.82
C GLU A 10 11.06 -9.60 -59.70
N GLY A 11 11.86 -8.53 -59.71
CA GLY A 11 11.74 -7.41 -58.79
C GLY A 11 10.41 -6.66 -58.91
N GLN A 12 9.81 -6.59 -60.10
CA GLN A 12 8.48 -5.97 -60.26
C GLN A 12 7.36 -6.89 -59.76
N ASN A 13 7.49 -8.20 -59.89
CA ASN A 13 6.52 -9.14 -59.38
C ASN A 13 6.55 -9.24 -57.83
N GLU A 14 7.73 -9.21 -57.20
CA GLU A 14 7.84 -9.15 -55.75
C GLU A 14 7.25 -7.85 -55.17
N ILE A 15 7.38 -6.72 -55.94
CA ILE A 15 6.81 -5.43 -55.53
C ILE A 15 5.27 -5.40 -55.70
N GLU A 16 4.73 -6.14 -56.69
CA GLU A 16 3.25 -6.25 -56.87
C GLU A 16 2.59 -7.15 -55.83
N GLU A 17 3.27 -8.25 -55.39
CA GLU A 17 2.78 -9.09 -54.29
C GLU A 17 2.81 -8.39 -52.91
N SER A 18 3.76 -7.47 -52.70
CA SER A 18 3.87 -6.70 -51.47
C SER A 18 2.89 -5.51 -51.36
N GLY A 19 2.10 -5.22 -52.38
CA GLY A 19 1.11 -4.13 -52.42
C GLY A 19 1.73 -2.72 -52.46
N VAL A 20 3.02 -2.60 -52.67
CA VAL A 20 3.72 -1.32 -52.70
C VAL A 20 3.81 -0.78 -54.15
N ARG A 21 2.87 0.09 -54.55
CA ARG A 21 2.96 0.83 -55.80
C ARG A 21 3.92 2.02 -55.66
N ILE A 22 5.08 1.96 -56.27
CA ILE A 22 5.99 3.08 -56.38
C ILE A 22 5.57 3.94 -57.60
N GLN A 23 4.96 5.10 -57.36
CA GLN A 23 4.77 6.10 -58.43
C GLN A 23 6.06 6.92 -58.58
N GLN A 24 6.71 6.84 -59.74
CA GLN A 24 7.80 7.72 -60.10
C GLN A 24 7.23 9.07 -60.54
N GLY A 25 7.33 10.05 -59.66
CA GLY A 25 7.20 11.47 -60.05
C GLY A 25 8.53 12.12 -59.81
N ASP A 26 8.83 13.18 -60.53
CA ASP A 26 10.12 13.88 -60.48
C ASP A 26 10.65 14.07 -59.05
N ASP A 27 11.76 13.47 -58.76
CA ASP A 27 12.63 13.55 -57.55
C ASP A 27 12.08 13.03 -56.20
N PHE A 28 10.87 12.49 -56.07
CA PHE A 28 10.40 11.92 -54.79
C PHE A 28 9.81 10.53 -54.96
N ARG A 29 10.33 9.55 -54.18
CA ARG A 29 9.70 8.24 -54.04
C ARG A 29 8.52 8.36 -53.05
N VAL A 30 7.30 8.22 -53.55
CA VAL A 30 6.10 8.16 -52.74
C VAL A 30 5.82 6.71 -52.33
N ILE A 31 6.03 6.38 -51.07
CA ILE A 31 5.70 5.04 -50.54
C ILE A 31 4.30 5.12 -49.89
N PRO A 32 3.32 4.27 -50.28
CA PRO A 32 2.03 4.25 -49.63
C PRO A 32 2.15 3.94 -48.13
N LEU A 33 1.48 4.73 -47.31
CA LEU A 33 1.46 4.56 -45.85
C LEU A 33 0.94 3.19 -45.41
N THR A 34 -0.02 2.62 -46.15
CA THR A 34 -0.55 1.27 -45.92
C THR A 34 0.53 0.20 -45.95
N GLY A 35 1.42 0.18 -46.94
CA GLY A 35 2.52 -0.78 -47.00
C GLY A 35 3.54 -0.61 -45.88
N LEU A 36 3.75 0.61 -45.41
CA LEU A 36 4.59 0.88 -44.22
C LEU A 36 3.96 0.31 -42.94
N ILE A 37 2.65 0.46 -42.80
CA ILE A 37 1.94 -0.01 -41.58
C ILE A 37 1.75 -1.53 -41.63
N ASP A 38 1.24 -2.05 -42.75
CA ASP A 38 0.80 -3.46 -42.84
C ASP A 38 1.96 -4.48 -42.85
N ASN A 39 3.13 -4.07 -43.34
CA ASN A 39 4.31 -4.95 -43.39
C ASN A 39 5.37 -4.54 -42.37
N TRP A 40 6.05 -3.45 -42.59
CA TRP A 40 7.27 -3.11 -41.83
C TRP A 40 7.02 -2.72 -40.39
N PHE A 41 5.91 -1.97 -40.13
CA PHE A 41 5.60 -1.56 -38.77
C PHE A 41 5.07 -2.70 -37.92
N ILE A 42 4.25 -3.60 -38.49
CA ILE A 42 3.76 -4.78 -37.78
C ILE A 42 4.91 -5.73 -37.46
N ASP A 43 5.83 -6.00 -38.40
CA ASP A 43 7.01 -6.84 -38.17
C ASP A 43 7.89 -6.25 -37.07
N TYR A 44 8.14 -4.93 -37.12
CA TYR A 44 8.88 -4.23 -36.07
C TYR A 44 8.18 -4.30 -34.74
N ALA A 45 6.86 -4.04 -34.68
CA ALA A 45 6.07 -4.11 -33.46
C ALA A 45 6.08 -5.52 -32.85
N SER A 46 5.91 -6.55 -33.67
CA SER A 46 5.97 -7.96 -33.26
C SER A 46 7.34 -8.30 -32.67
N SER A 47 8.43 -7.94 -33.36
CA SER A 47 9.80 -8.18 -32.86
C SER A 47 10.03 -7.46 -31.53
N VAL A 48 9.57 -6.21 -31.38
CA VAL A 48 9.70 -5.48 -30.10
C VAL A 48 8.93 -6.14 -28.97
N ILE A 49 7.76 -6.70 -29.24
CA ILE A 49 6.94 -7.40 -28.24
C ILE A 49 7.60 -8.71 -27.83
N LEU A 50 7.90 -9.59 -28.82
CA LEU A 50 8.34 -10.98 -28.59
C LEU A 50 9.81 -11.07 -28.17
N ASP A 51 10.70 -10.28 -28.80
CA ASP A 51 12.16 -10.41 -28.61
C ASP A 51 12.77 -9.42 -27.62
N ARG A 52 12.00 -8.43 -27.13
CA ARG A 52 12.60 -7.37 -26.30
C ARG A 52 11.82 -7.03 -25.04
N ALA A 53 10.52 -6.74 -25.14
CA ALA A 53 9.79 -6.04 -24.09
C ALA A 53 9.11 -6.95 -23.08
N VAL A 54 8.50 -8.04 -23.53
CA VAL A 54 7.63 -8.92 -22.72
C VAL A 54 8.41 -10.18 -22.31
N PRO A 55 8.34 -10.58 -21.02
CA PRO A 55 8.99 -11.82 -20.55
C PRO A 55 8.22 -13.07 -20.98
N GLU A 56 8.95 -14.16 -21.20
CA GLU A 56 8.40 -15.50 -21.43
C GLU A 56 7.84 -16.08 -20.13
N ILE A 57 6.66 -16.70 -20.17
CA ILE A 57 6.01 -17.29 -19.01
C ILE A 57 6.80 -18.45 -18.40
N ASN A 58 7.42 -19.26 -19.26
CA ASN A 58 8.08 -20.51 -18.88
C ASN A 58 9.30 -20.33 -17.99
N ASP A 59 10.07 -19.24 -18.15
CA ASP A 59 11.28 -18.98 -17.36
C ASP A 59 11.32 -17.58 -16.73
N GLY A 60 10.36 -16.73 -17.07
CA GLY A 60 10.24 -15.38 -16.54
C GLY A 60 11.26 -14.39 -17.11
N PHE A 61 11.98 -14.73 -18.18
CA PHE A 61 13.03 -13.90 -18.74
C PHE A 61 12.64 -13.27 -20.08
N LYS A 62 13.18 -12.09 -20.29
CA LYS A 62 13.31 -11.52 -21.63
C LYS A 62 14.47 -12.19 -22.34
N PRO A 63 14.47 -12.24 -23.69
CA PRO A 63 15.55 -12.91 -24.44
C PRO A 63 16.97 -12.44 -24.07
N VAL A 64 17.19 -11.16 -23.89
CA VAL A 64 18.50 -10.64 -23.46
C VAL A 64 18.94 -11.17 -22.10
N GLN A 65 18.00 -11.26 -21.12
CA GLN A 65 18.30 -11.76 -19.78
C GLN A 65 18.63 -13.26 -19.80
N ARG A 66 17.90 -14.04 -20.56
CA ARG A 66 18.15 -15.47 -20.77
C ARG A 66 19.53 -15.72 -21.39
N ARG A 67 19.90 -14.94 -22.40
CA ARG A 67 21.21 -15.02 -23.06
C ARG A 67 22.37 -14.61 -22.14
N ILE A 68 22.18 -13.60 -21.31
CA ILE A 68 23.16 -13.21 -20.28
C ILE A 68 23.40 -14.36 -19.29
N LEU A 69 22.32 -14.95 -18.75
CA LEU A 69 22.43 -16.03 -17.78
C LEU A 69 23.04 -17.31 -18.40
N HIS A 70 22.69 -17.61 -19.66
CA HIS A 70 23.34 -18.68 -20.40
C HIS A 70 24.84 -18.44 -20.58
N SER A 71 25.23 -17.24 -21.02
CA SER A 71 26.65 -16.83 -21.13
C SER A 71 27.39 -16.91 -19.80
N MET A 72 26.77 -16.47 -18.72
CA MET A 72 27.35 -16.60 -17.37
C MET A 72 27.53 -18.06 -16.95
N LYS A 73 26.60 -18.97 -17.36
CA LYS A 73 26.73 -20.39 -17.09
C LYS A 73 27.87 -21.05 -17.84
N GLU A 74 28.15 -20.61 -19.08
CA GLU A 74 29.33 -21.09 -19.82
C GLU A 74 30.65 -20.69 -19.16
N LEU A 75 30.69 -19.50 -18.54
CA LEU A 75 31.86 -18.96 -17.85
C LEU A 75 31.96 -19.38 -16.38
N GLU A 76 31.04 -20.20 -15.89
CA GLU A 76 30.93 -20.56 -14.47
C GLU A 76 32.05 -21.48 -14.00
N ASP A 77 32.95 -20.96 -13.18
CA ASP A 77 34.04 -21.68 -12.53
C ASP A 77 34.12 -21.39 -11.01
N GLY A 78 33.07 -20.80 -10.45
CA GLY A 78 32.97 -20.39 -9.03
C GLY A 78 33.61 -19.03 -8.71
N ARG A 79 34.32 -18.42 -9.64
CA ARG A 79 34.99 -17.12 -9.45
C ARG A 79 34.17 -15.99 -10.07
N TYR A 80 34.47 -14.77 -9.63
CA TYR A 80 33.92 -13.57 -10.26
C TYR A 80 34.56 -13.32 -11.64
N ASN A 81 33.71 -13.00 -12.62
CA ASN A 81 34.10 -12.60 -13.97
C ASN A 81 33.85 -11.12 -14.18
N LYS A 82 34.74 -10.43 -14.92
CA LYS A 82 34.48 -9.05 -15.33
C LYS A 82 33.20 -8.96 -16.14
N VAL A 83 32.38 -7.97 -15.86
CA VAL A 83 31.12 -7.72 -16.61
C VAL A 83 31.42 -7.53 -18.09
N ALA A 84 32.52 -6.88 -18.45
CA ALA A 84 32.95 -6.74 -19.85
C ALA A 84 33.15 -8.10 -20.54
N ASN A 85 33.70 -9.13 -19.86
CA ASN A 85 33.85 -10.47 -20.40
C ASN A 85 32.52 -11.18 -20.62
N ILE A 86 31.61 -11.03 -19.65
CA ILE A 86 30.26 -11.58 -19.74
C ILE A 86 29.48 -10.96 -20.89
N VAL A 87 29.56 -9.62 -21.05
CA VAL A 87 28.96 -8.88 -22.17
C VAL A 87 29.50 -9.38 -23.49
N GLY A 88 30.85 -9.47 -23.62
CA GLY A 88 31.50 -9.98 -24.83
C GLY A 88 31.11 -11.40 -25.17
N ASN A 89 30.97 -12.29 -24.16
CA ASN A 89 30.52 -13.65 -24.40
C ASN A 89 29.05 -13.71 -24.81
N THR A 90 28.19 -12.82 -24.25
CA THR A 90 26.76 -12.74 -24.57
C THR A 90 26.49 -12.30 -26.01
N MET A 91 27.39 -11.50 -26.61
CA MET A 91 27.28 -11.06 -28.00
C MET A 91 27.28 -12.22 -29.02
N LYS A 92 27.76 -13.44 -28.65
CA LYS A 92 27.60 -14.64 -29.48
C LYS A 92 26.11 -15.02 -29.69
N TYR A 93 25.24 -14.60 -28.84
CA TYR A 93 23.83 -14.97 -28.78
C TYR A 93 22.89 -13.78 -29.05
N HIS A 94 23.32 -12.57 -28.74
CA HIS A 94 22.47 -11.37 -28.76
C HIS A 94 22.95 -10.40 -29.85
N PRO A 95 22.16 -10.17 -30.92
CA PRO A 95 22.59 -9.39 -32.10
C PRO A 95 22.46 -7.86 -31.90
N HIS A 96 22.52 -7.38 -30.66
CA HIS A 96 22.40 -5.95 -30.33
C HIS A 96 23.67 -5.45 -29.63
N GLY A 97 23.78 -4.11 -29.47
CA GLY A 97 24.98 -3.48 -28.92
C GLY A 97 25.31 -3.89 -27.49
N ASP A 98 26.61 -3.91 -27.17
CA ASP A 98 27.18 -4.24 -25.87
C ASP A 98 26.62 -3.40 -24.71
N ALA A 99 26.30 -2.13 -24.95
CA ALA A 99 25.68 -1.25 -23.94
C ALA A 99 24.35 -1.81 -23.43
N SER A 100 23.46 -2.28 -24.32
CA SER A 100 22.18 -2.84 -23.95
C SER A 100 22.30 -4.13 -23.13
N ILE A 101 23.30 -4.95 -23.43
CA ILE A 101 23.63 -6.15 -22.65
C ILE A 101 24.16 -5.76 -21.28
N GLY A 102 25.05 -4.76 -21.21
CA GLY A 102 25.59 -4.23 -19.98
C GLY A 102 24.51 -3.70 -19.03
N ASP A 103 23.59 -2.89 -19.54
CA ASP A 103 22.48 -2.32 -18.78
C ASP A 103 21.52 -3.41 -18.27
N ALA A 104 21.22 -4.42 -19.09
CA ALA A 104 20.40 -5.55 -18.69
C ALA A 104 21.09 -6.39 -17.60
N LEU A 105 22.40 -6.61 -17.69
CA LEU A 105 23.18 -7.32 -16.67
C LEU A 105 23.22 -6.52 -15.35
N VAL A 106 23.42 -5.21 -15.42
CA VAL A 106 23.38 -4.33 -14.23
C VAL A 106 22.00 -4.41 -13.56
N ASN A 107 20.93 -4.32 -14.32
CA ASN A 107 19.57 -4.45 -13.79
C ASN A 107 19.32 -5.80 -13.11
N LEU A 108 19.79 -6.90 -13.70
CA LEU A 108 19.72 -8.23 -13.06
C LEU A 108 20.53 -8.31 -11.77
N GLY A 109 21.74 -7.74 -11.75
CA GLY A 109 22.61 -7.71 -10.57
C GLY A 109 22.01 -6.88 -9.43
N GLN A 110 21.40 -5.73 -9.77
CA GLN A 110 20.75 -4.87 -8.79
C GLN A 110 19.52 -5.53 -8.11
N LYS A 111 18.92 -6.58 -8.71
CA LYS A 111 17.83 -7.36 -8.09
C LYS A 111 18.29 -8.30 -6.98
N ASP A 112 19.62 -8.57 -6.86
CA ASP A 112 20.24 -9.32 -5.77
C ASP A 112 19.63 -10.72 -5.54
N LEU A 113 19.33 -11.41 -6.63
CA LEU A 113 18.70 -12.73 -6.59
C LEU A 113 19.52 -13.77 -7.36
N LEU A 114 19.77 -13.53 -8.65
CA LEU A 114 20.43 -14.50 -9.54
C LEU A 114 21.93 -14.30 -9.66
N ILE A 115 22.42 -13.11 -9.35
CA ILE A 115 23.79 -12.70 -9.60
C ILE A 115 24.41 -12.15 -8.31
N ASP A 116 25.52 -12.71 -7.89
CA ASP A 116 26.40 -12.14 -6.88
C ASP A 116 27.24 -11.04 -7.56
N THR A 117 27.27 -9.86 -6.98
CA THR A 117 27.91 -8.67 -7.55
C THR A 117 29.15 -8.27 -6.73
N GLN A 118 30.19 -7.78 -7.40
CA GLN A 118 31.36 -7.19 -6.79
C GLN A 118 31.77 -5.89 -7.47
N GLY A 119 32.07 -4.85 -6.68
CA GLY A 119 32.36 -3.51 -7.16
C GLY A 119 31.14 -2.59 -7.04
N ASN A 120 31.19 -1.44 -7.72
CA ASN A 120 30.10 -0.45 -7.70
C ASN A 120 29.07 -0.74 -8.80
N TRP A 121 27.96 -1.34 -8.43
CA TRP A 121 26.84 -1.67 -9.31
C TRP A 121 25.73 -0.59 -9.32
N GLY A 122 26.07 0.62 -8.87
CA GLY A 122 25.10 1.69 -8.67
C GLY A 122 24.32 1.54 -7.35
N ASN A 123 23.41 2.46 -7.12
CA ASN A 123 22.58 2.44 -5.94
C ASN A 123 21.11 2.69 -6.31
N VAL A 124 20.25 1.73 -6.07
CA VAL A 124 18.81 1.81 -6.38
C VAL A 124 18.11 2.90 -5.56
N LEU A 125 18.61 3.22 -4.35
CA LEU A 125 18.03 4.25 -3.50
C LEU A 125 18.38 5.66 -3.98
N THR A 126 19.67 5.91 -4.33
CA THR A 126 20.12 7.25 -4.76
C THR A 126 19.97 7.47 -6.27
N GLY A 127 19.87 6.39 -7.05
CA GLY A 127 19.83 6.45 -8.51
C GLY A 127 21.22 6.58 -9.14
N ASP A 128 22.30 6.42 -8.35
CA ASP A 128 23.66 6.47 -8.88
C ASP A 128 23.88 5.35 -9.90
N PRO A 129 24.53 5.64 -11.04
CA PRO A 129 24.81 4.67 -12.07
C PRO A 129 25.90 3.68 -11.65
N ALA A 130 25.87 2.50 -12.25
CA ALA A 130 26.93 1.52 -12.07
C ALA A 130 28.25 2.00 -12.71
N ALA A 131 29.36 1.54 -12.16
CA ALA A 131 30.66 1.75 -12.76
C ALA A 131 30.75 1.03 -14.12
N ALA A 132 31.70 1.46 -14.97
CA ALA A 132 31.87 0.85 -16.29
C ALA A 132 32.13 -0.67 -16.19
N PRO A 133 31.70 -1.47 -17.18
CA PRO A 133 31.75 -2.95 -17.16
C PRO A 133 33.15 -3.54 -16.92
N ARG A 134 34.21 -2.82 -17.20
CA ARG A 134 35.61 -3.24 -16.97
C ARG A 134 36.01 -3.22 -15.49
N TYR A 135 35.27 -2.52 -14.62
CA TYR A 135 35.60 -2.38 -13.19
C TYR A 135 34.79 -3.29 -12.29
N ILE A 136 33.59 -3.64 -12.69
CA ILE A 136 32.66 -4.46 -11.91
C ILE A 136 32.73 -5.93 -12.32
N GLU A 137 32.38 -6.80 -11.38
CA GLU A 137 32.47 -8.24 -11.55
C GLU A 137 31.18 -8.91 -11.10
N ALA A 138 30.87 -10.04 -11.71
CA ALA A 138 29.69 -10.83 -11.42
C ALA A 138 29.97 -12.33 -11.49
N ARG A 139 29.18 -13.10 -10.74
CA ARG A 139 29.06 -14.55 -10.89
C ARG A 139 27.62 -14.98 -10.61
N LEU A 140 27.27 -16.19 -11.00
CA LEU A 140 25.97 -16.75 -10.66
C LEU A 140 25.84 -16.96 -9.14
N SER A 141 24.70 -16.62 -8.56
CA SER A 141 24.41 -16.91 -7.16
C SER A 141 24.17 -18.41 -6.96
N LYS A 142 24.34 -18.89 -5.73
CA LYS A 142 24.01 -20.28 -5.37
C LYS A 142 22.53 -20.58 -5.66
N PHE A 143 21.65 -19.62 -5.41
CA PHE A 143 20.24 -19.75 -5.73
C PHE A 143 20.02 -19.96 -7.24
N ALA A 144 20.67 -19.18 -8.09
CA ALA A 144 20.56 -19.35 -9.54
C ALA A 144 21.03 -20.74 -9.97
N LEU A 145 22.13 -21.24 -9.40
CA LEU A 145 22.65 -22.57 -9.71
C LEU A 145 21.71 -23.71 -9.28
N ASP A 146 21.00 -23.52 -8.16
CA ASP A 146 20.04 -24.51 -7.63
C ASP A 146 18.73 -24.57 -8.43
N VAL A 147 18.25 -23.43 -9.01
CA VAL A 147 16.89 -23.37 -9.56
C VAL A 147 16.79 -23.11 -11.05
N VAL A 148 17.85 -22.60 -11.72
CA VAL A 148 17.74 -22.14 -13.11
C VAL A 148 18.27 -23.13 -14.12
N TYR A 149 19.24 -23.96 -13.78
CA TYR A 149 20.00 -24.74 -14.74
C TYR A 149 19.86 -26.24 -14.57
N ASN A 150 19.52 -26.93 -15.64
CA ASN A 150 19.71 -28.36 -15.83
C ASN A 150 19.86 -28.65 -17.33
N PRO A 151 21.09 -28.96 -17.82
CA PRO A 151 21.32 -29.22 -19.25
C PRO A 151 20.50 -30.37 -19.84
N LYS A 152 20.08 -31.34 -19.00
CA LYS A 152 19.33 -32.52 -19.43
C LYS A 152 17.84 -32.24 -19.69
N THR A 153 17.32 -31.15 -19.07
CA THR A 153 15.91 -30.71 -19.27
C THR A 153 15.81 -29.40 -20.03
N THR A 154 16.92 -28.93 -20.61
CA THR A 154 16.93 -27.72 -21.41
C THR A 154 16.75 -28.05 -22.89
N GLU A 155 15.80 -27.35 -23.54
CA GLU A 155 15.65 -27.37 -24.99
C GLU A 155 16.59 -26.36 -25.64
N TRP A 156 17.25 -26.75 -26.72
CA TRP A 156 18.30 -25.97 -27.37
C TRP A 156 17.91 -25.59 -28.79
N LYS A 157 18.16 -24.33 -29.17
CA LYS A 157 18.08 -23.84 -30.54
C LYS A 157 19.43 -23.24 -30.98
N PHE A 158 19.61 -23.02 -32.27
CA PHE A 158 20.77 -22.30 -32.76
C PHE A 158 20.66 -20.80 -32.50
N SER A 159 21.80 -20.19 -32.24
CA SER A 159 21.94 -18.73 -32.17
C SER A 159 21.63 -18.09 -33.52
N TYR A 160 21.42 -16.76 -33.53
CA TYR A 160 21.07 -16.02 -34.74
C TYR A 160 22.07 -16.18 -35.90
N ASP A 161 23.35 -16.50 -35.63
CA ASP A 161 24.38 -16.74 -36.57
C ASP A 161 24.58 -18.25 -36.94
N GLY A 162 23.81 -19.14 -36.36
CA GLY A 162 23.85 -20.59 -36.55
C GLY A 162 25.10 -21.29 -35.98
N ARG A 163 26.02 -20.59 -35.31
CA ARG A 163 27.32 -21.15 -34.86
C ARG A 163 27.23 -21.77 -33.47
N ASN A 164 26.39 -21.26 -32.62
CA ASN A 164 26.28 -21.66 -31.22
C ASN A 164 24.88 -22.19 -30.92
N LYS A 165 24.70 -22.84 -29.75
CA LYS A 165 23.39 -23.24 -29.25
C LYS A 165 23.02 -22.38 -28.07
N GLU A 166 21.80 -21.88 -28.06
CA GLU A 166 21.21 -21.15 -26.92
C GLU A 166 19.95 -21.87 -26.44
N PRO A 167 19.58 -21.74 -25.14
CA PRO A 167 18.35 -22.32 -24.63
C PRO A 167 17.10 -21.64 -25.25
N VAL A 168 16.10 -22.42 -25.61
CA VAL A 168 14.77 -21.88 -25.98
C VAL A 168 14.19 -21.18 -24.77
N THR A 169 14.08 -21.91 -23.65
CA THR A 169 13.79 -21.41 -22.32
C THR A 169 14.70 -22.10 -21.30
N LEU A 170 14.96 -21.48 -20.17
CA LEU A 170 15.69 -22.09 -19.06
C LEU A 170 14.72 -22.92 -18.20
N PRO A 171 15.15 -24.09 -17.67
CA PRO A 171 14.33 -24.94 -16.81
C PRO A 171 14.23 -24.40 -15.40
N VAL A 172 13.58 -23.28 -15.24
CA VAL A 172 13.43 -22.56 -13.96
C VAL A 172 12.42 -23.26 -13.06
N LYS A 173 12.84 -23.58 -11.82
CA LYS A 173 12.04 -24.28 -10.81
C LYS A 173 11.67 -23.35 -9.65
N PHE A 174 11.16 -22.17 -9.96
CA PHE A 174 10.79 -21.13 -9.02
C PHE A 174 9.97 -20.03 -9.73
N PRO A 175 8.96 -19.39 -9.11
CA PRO A 175 8.17 -18.31 -9.73
C PRO A 175 8.99 -17.00 -9.88
N LEU A 176 10.02 -17.09 -10.71
CA LEU A 176 11.08 -16.10 -10.82
C LEU A 176 10.58 -14.76 -11.40
N LEU A 177 9.64 -14.84 -12.34
CA LEU A 177 9.00 -13.65 -12.91
C LEU A 177 8.36 -12.77 -11.83
N LEU A 178 7.67 -13.38 -10.89
CA LEU A 178 7.02 -12.68 -9.79
C LEU A 178 8.02 -12.15 -8.77
N ALA A 179 9.09 -12.92 -8.47
CA ALA A 179 10.12 -12.48 -7.54
C ALA A 179 10.91 -11.26 -8.04
N GLN A 180 11.17 -11.20 -9.33
CA GLN A 180 11.97 -10.13 -9.93
C GLN A 180 11.12 -8.95 -10.43
N GLY A 181 9.86 -9.21 -10.74
CA GLY A 181 9.03 -8.28 -11.52
C GLY A 181 9.58 -8.07 -12.94
N ALA A 182 8.76 -7.46 -13.78
CA ALA A 182 9.15 -7.11 -15.14
C ALA A 182 8.53 -5.78 -15.55
N MET A 183 9.29 -4.96 -16.25
CA MET A 183 8.79 -3.75 -16.89
C MET A 183 9.29 -3.72 -18.33
N GLY A 184 8.38 -3.53 -19.27
CA GLY A 184 8.69 -3.42 -20.69
C GLY A 184 7.66 -2.56 -21.42
N ILE A 185 8.17 -1.71 -22.32
CA ILE A 185 7.34 -0.87 -23.17
C ILE A 185 7.56 -1.34 -24.60
N ALA A 186 6.49 -1.76 -25.24
CA ALA A 186 6.48 -2.18 -26.63
C ALA A 186 5.60 -1.25 -27.46
N VAL A 187 5.42 -1.59 -28.73
CA VAL A 187 4.51 -0.85 -29.61
C VAL A 187 3.08 -1.30 -29.34
N GLY A 188 2.22 -0.38 -28.88
CA GLY A 188 0.83 -0.69 -28.57
C GLY A 188 0.58 -1.54 -27.32
N LEU A 189 1.64 -1.96 -26.63
CA LEU A 189 1.58 -2.83 -25.47
C LEU A 189 2.58 -2.42 -24.40
N LYS A 190 2.16 -2.45 -23.12
CA LYS A 190 3.00 -2.29 -21.93
C LYS A 190 2.89 -3.55 -21.09
N CYS A 191 4.03 -4.03 -20.58
CA CYS A 191 4.08 -5.04 -19.53
C CYS A 191 4.65 -4.39 -18.27
N GLU A 192 3.95 -4.50 -17.15
CA GLU A 192 4.42 -4.03 -15.85
C GLU A 192 3.94 -4.97 -14.75
N ILE A 193 4.83 -5.83 -14.28
CA ILE A 193 4.63 -6.79 -13.22
C ILE A 193 5.49 -6.35 -12.05
N LEU A 194 4.84 -6.04 -10.92
CA LEU A 194 5.55 -5.64 -9.71
C LEU A 194 6.24 -6.85 -9.05
N PRO A 195 7.38 -6.65 -8.37
CA PRO A 195 8.05 -7.71 -7.63
C PRO A 195 7.26 -8.12 -6.39
N HIS A 196 7.37 -9.41 -6.02
CA HIS A 196 6.71 -10.02 -4.86
C HIS A 196 7.75 -10.64 -3.92
N ASN A 197 7.34 -10.88 -2.68
CA ASN A 197 8.24 -11.40 -1.65
C ASN A 197 8.66 -12.85 -1.94
N PHE A 198 9.96 -13.11 -1.80
CA PHE A 198 10.56 -14.43 -2.06
C PHE A 198 9.95 -15.55 -1.20
N ASN A 199 9.78 -15.32 0.10
CA ASN A 199 9.26 -16.34 1.02
C ASN A 199 7.76 -16.58 0.81
N GLU A 200 7.00 -15.49 0.56
CA GLU A 200 5.55 -15.58 0.31
C GLU A 200 5.24 -16.31 -1.01
N LEU A 201 6.09 -16.13 -2.04
CA LEU A 201 5.95 -16.89 -3.29
C LEU A 201 6.12 -18.38 -3.06
N ILE A 202 7.08 -18.81 -2.22
CA ILE A 202 7.25 -20.21 -1.85
C ILE A 202 6.04 -20.72 -1.06
N ASP A 203 5.59 -19.95 -0.06
CA ASP A 203 4.44 -20.33 0.76
C ASP A 203 3.17 -20.45 -0.09
N ALA A 204 2.95 -19.53 -1.02
CA ALA A 204 1.82 -19.57 -1.95
C ALA A 204 1.92 -20.76 -2.95
N SER A 205 3.14 -21.09 -3.42
CA SER A 205 3.34 -22.29 -4.25
C SER A 205 3.04 -23.58 -3.49
N ILE A 206 3.45 -23.65 -2.21
CA ILE A 206 3.15 -24.81 -1.34
C ILE A 206 1.64 -24.88 -1.05
N ALA A 207 0.99 -23.74 -0.76
CA ALA A 207 -0.45 -23.66 -0.53
C ALA A 207 -1.23 -24.14 -1.77
N TYR A 208 -0.83 -23.68 -2.96
CA TYR A 208 -1.43 -24.15 -4.23
C TYR A 208 -1.32 -25.67 -4.41
N LEU A 209 -0.14 -26.25 -4.14
CA LEU A 209 0.06 -27.71 -4.24
C LEU A 209 -0.76 -28.52 -3.23
N ARG A 210 -1.24 -27.88 -2.16
CA ARG A 210 -2.13 -28.43 -1.13
C ARG A 210 -3.60 -28.14 -1.34
N ASP A 211 -3.95 -27.48 -2.46
CA ASP A 211 -5.31 -26.96 -2.72
C ASP A 211 -5.80 -25.96 -1.64
N GLU A 212 -4.88 -25.23 -0.99
CA GLU A 212 -5.18 -24.18 -0.01
C GLU A 212 -5.26 -22.82 -0.72
N PRO A 213 -6.11 -21.88 -0.24
CA PRO A 213 -6.17 -20.53 -0.78
C PRO A 213 -4.90 -19.75 -0.44
N PHE A 214 -4.50 -18.85 -1.33
CA PHE A 214 -3.38 -17.93 -1.13
C PHE A 214 -3.68 -16.55 -1.70
N GLU A 215 -3.01 -15.55 -1.16
CA GLU A 215 -3.02 -14.17 -1.65
C GLU A 215 -1.58 -13.67 -1.82
N LEU A 216 -1.34 -12.89 -2.87
CA LEU A 216 -0.03 -12.33 -3.17
C LEU A 216 -0.14 -10.82 -3.40
N TYR A 217 0.70 -10.09 -2.71
CA TYR A 217 0.81 -8.63 -2.83
C TYR A 217 2.25 -8.22 -3.11
N PRO A 218 2.46 -7.14 -3.88
CA PRO A 218 3.80 -6.66 -4.18
C PRO A 218 4.63 -6.38 -2.93
N ASP A 219 5.94 -6.59 -3.06
CA ASP A 219 6.93 -6.28 -2.03
C ASP A 219 8.16 -5.61 -2.66
N PHE A 220 8.58 -4.48 -2.11
CA PHE A 220 9.63 -3.64 -2.69
C PHE A 220 10.89 -3.63 -1.83
N ARG A 221 12.04 -3.69 -2.49
CA ARG A 221 13.34 -3.61 -1.80
C ARG A 221 13.57 -2.27 -1.09
N THR A 222 12.93 -1.21 -1.57
CA THR A 222 12.97 0.12 -0.97
C THR A 222 12.14 0.24 0.31
N GLY A 223 11.31 -0.78 0.62
CA GLY A 223 10.35 -0.74 1.73
C GLY A 223 9.17 0.19 1.43
N GLY A 224 8.81 1.00 2.42
CA GLY A 224 7.66 1.89 2.35
C GLY A 224 6.34 1.20 2.65
N MET A 225 5.24 1.88 2.33
CA MET A 225 3.89 1.38 2.55
C MET A 225 3.15 1.24 1.23
N ILE A 226 2.23 0.27 1.15
CA ILE A 226 1.42 0.02 -0.05
C ILE A 226 -0.05 -0.14 0.32
N ASP A 227 -0.93 0.50 -0.46
CA ASP A 227 -2.38 0.26 -0.45
C ASP A 227 -2.77 -0.62 -1.64
N VAL A 228 -3.23 -1.83 -1.31
CA VAL A 228 -3.51 -2.90 -2.28
C VAL A 228 -4.99 -3.06 -2.63
N ARG A 229 -5.91 -2.23 -2.07
CA ARG A 229 -7.37 -2.35 -2.29
C ARG A 229 -7.80 -2.36 -3.75
N SER A 230 -7.02 -1.79 -4.64
CA SER A 230 -7.30 -1.73 -6.08
C SER A 230 -6.29 -2.53 -6.91
N TYR A 231 -5.59 -3.48 -6.30
CA TYR A 231 -4.56 -4.29 -6.96
C TYR A 231 -5.15 -5.37 -7.86
N ASN A 232 -6.29 -5.95 -7.47
CA ASN A 232 -7.06 -6.93 -8.26
C ASN A 232 -6.17 -8.00 -8.91
N ASP A 233 -5.31 -8.66 -8.13
CA ASP A 233 -4.39 -9.73 -8.61
C ASP A 233 -3.54 -9.33 -9.84
N GLY A 234 -3.21 -8.05 -10.00
CA GLY A 234 -2.41 -7.57 -11.13
C GLY A 234 -3.14 -7.53 -12.47
N GLU A 235 -4.47 -7.59 -12.52
CA GLU A 235 -5.27 -7.46 -13.74
C GLU A 235 -4.97 -6.17 -14.50
N ARG A 236 -5.20 -6.19 -15.81
CA ARG A 236 -4.96 -5.03 -16.68
C ARG A 236 -5.72 -3.79 -16.21
N GLY A 237 -4.98 -2.71 -15.96
CA GLY A 237 -5.53 -1.42 -15.52
C GLY A 237 -5.72 -1.29 -14.02
N CYS A 238 -5.34 -2.28 -13.23
CA CYS A 238 -5.28 -2.17 -11.78
C CYS A 238 -4.28 -1.10 -11.34
N LYS A 239 -4.37 -0.68 -10.09
CA LYS A 239 -3.50 0.36 -9.53
C LYS A 239 -3.19 0.07 -8.06
N VAL A 240 -2.04 0.53 -7.62
CA VAL A 240 -1.67 0.56 -6.20
C VAL A 240 -1.15 1.94 -5.83
N GLN A 241 -1.32 2.32 -4.59
CA GLN A 241 -0.69 3.52 -4.06
C GLN A 241 0.47 3.12 -3.17
N VAL A 242 1.58 3.84 -3.29
CA VAL A 242 2.78 3.62 -2.48
C VAL A 242 3.15 4.89 -1.74
N ARG A 243 3.57 4.77 -0.48
CA ARG A 243 3.98 5.88 0.38
C ARG A 243 5.35 5.65 0.97
N ALA A 244 6.09 6.74 1.16
CA ALA A 244 7.28 6.77 1.98
C ALA A 244 6.93 6.48 3.45
N LYS A 245 7.82 5.84 4.18
CA LYS A 245 7.71 5.72 5.62
C LYS A 245 8.33 6.96 6.26
N ILE A 246 7.47 7.80 6.85
CA ILE A 246 7.86 9.06 7.48
C ILE A 246 7.64 8.91 8.98
N THR A 247 8.67 9.18 9.77
CA THR A 247 8.60 9.15 11.23
C THR A 247 8.95 10.52 11.81
N GLN A 248 8.29 10.89 12.90
CA GLN A 248 8.60 12.09 13.62
C GLN A 248 9.73 11.80 14.63
N LEU A 249 10.89 12.46 14.46
CA LEU A 249 12.01 12.33 15.40
C LEU A 249 11.82 13.25 16.60
N ASP A 250 11.39 14.50 16.35
CA ASP A 250 11.08 15.49 17.36
C ASP A 250 10.02 16.50 16.84
N LYS A 251 9.65 17.50 17.65
CA LYS A 251 8.64 18.51 17.30
C LYS A 251 8.95 19.34 16.05
N LYS A 252 10.17 19.26 15.51
CA LYS A 252 10.64 20.09 14.38
C LYS A 252 11.35 19.29 13.32
N THR A 253 11.42 17.96 13.48
CA THR A 253 12.21 17.10 12.58
C THR A 253 11.42 15.88 12.21
N LEU A 254 11.25 15.66 10.90
CA LEU A 254 10.73 14.44 10.33
C LEU A 254 11.86 13.68 9.64
N VAL A 255 11.78 12.36 9.63
CA VAL A 255 12.75 11.50 8.95
C VAL A 255 12.00 10.53 8.02
N ILE A 256 12.44 10.48 6.76
CA ILE A 256 12.02 9.45 5.82
C ILE A 256 13.04 8.33 5.88
N THR A 257 12.61 7.15 6.32
CA THR A 257 13.46 5.96 6.47
C THR A 257 13.32 4.99 5.30
N GLU A 258 12.21 5.05 4.56
CA GLU A 258 11.93 4.20 3.41
C GLU A 258 11.24 5.03 2.32
N ILE A 259 11.65 4.83 1.08
CA ILE A 259 11.16 5.61 -0.07
C ILE A 259 10.16 4.81 -0.90
N PRO A 260 9.21 5.46 -1.59
CA PRO A 260 8.25 4.78 -2.45
C PRO A 260 8.94 4.08 -3.62
N TYR A 261 8.39 2.94 -4.03
CA TYR A 261 8.88 2.23 -5.21
C TYR A 261 8.85 3.12 -6.47
N GLY A 262 9.92 3.08 -7.24
CA GLY A 262 10.08 3.85 -8.48
C GLY A 262 10.59 5.29 -8.26
N THR A 263 10.98 5.66 -7.04
CA THR A 263 11.63 6.95 -6.73
C THR A 263 13.08 6.74 -6.30
N THR A 264 13.84 7.84 -6.32
CA THR A 264 15.18 7.91 -5.73
C THR A 264 15.20 8.99 -4.65
N THR A 265 16.17 8.93 -3.72
CA THR A 265 16.31 9.97 -2.69
C THR A 265 16.49 11.35 -3.31
N GLY A 266 17.28 11.45 -4.39
CA GLY A 266 17.48 12.71 -5.13
C GLY A 266 16.20 13.27 -5.71
N SER A 267 15.38 12.45 -6.42
CA SER A 267 14.10 12.89 -7.00
C SER A 267 13.08 13.26 -5.93
N LEU A 268 13.09 12.53 -4.80
CA LEU A 268 12.20 12.80 -3.68
C LEU A 268 12.53 14.13 -3.01
N ILE A 269 13.82 14.38 -2.73
CA ILE A 269 14.30 15.65 -2.16
C ILE A 269 13.99 16.82 -3.10
N GLU A 270 14.20 16.65 -4.40
CA GLU A 270 13.85 17.68 -5.40
C GLU A 270 12.35 18.00 -5.38
N SER A 271 11.51 16.96 -5.29
CA SER A 271 10.05 17.10 -5.16
C SER A 271 9.64 17.85 -3.90
N ILE A 272 10.25 17.51 -2.75
CA ILE A 272 10.01 18.17 -1.45
C ILE A 272 10.46 19.63 -1.51
N THR A 273 11.64 19.91 -2.04
CA THR A 273 12.18 21.27 -2.17
C THR A 273 11.29 22.14 -3.07
N LYS A 274 10.85 21.60 -4.22
CA LYS A 274 9.90 22.30 -5.13
C LYS A 274 8.56 22.63 -4.43
N ALA A 275 8.04 21.71 -3.62
CA ALA A 275 6.82 21.98 -2.85
C ALA A 275 7.04 23.03 -1.75
N GLY A 276 8.22 23.06 -1.12
CA GLY A 276 8.64 24.08 -0.19
C GLY A 276 8.78 25.46 -0.84
N GLU A 277 9.40 25.55 -2.01
CA GLU A 277 9.55 26.80 -2.78
C GLU A 277 8.20 27.36 -3.24
N LYS A 278 7.25 26.49 -3.57
CA LYS A 278 5.86 26.89 -3.89
C LYS A 278 5.06 27.30 -2.66
N GLY A 279 5.60 27.13 -1.45
CA GLY A 279 4.91 27.44 -0.20
C GLY A 279 3.82 26.44 0.19
N GLN A 280 3.70 25.30 -0.50
CA GLN A 280 2.74 24.24 -0.20
C GLN A 280 3.08 23.50 1.10
N ILE A 281 4.37 23.47 1.44
CA ILE A 281 4.92 22.88 2.66
C ILE A 281 5.85 23.90 3.32
N LYS A 282 5.73 24.06 4.65
CA LYS A 282 6.59 24.97 5.42
C LYS A 282 7.78 24.24 6.02
N ILE A 283 8.82 24.03 5.23
CA ILE A 283 10.09 23.41 5.65
C ILE A 283 11.21 24.45 5.74
N ARG A 284 12.21 24.17 6.56
CA ARG A 284 13.40 25.02 6.71
C ARG A 284 14.54 24.51 5.81
N ARG A 285 14.81 23.19 5.82
CA ARG A 285 15.82 22.54 5.01
C ARG A 285 15.56 21.03 4.96
N VAL A 286 16.17 20.37 3.99
CA VAL A 286 16.17 18.91 3.83
C VAL A 286 17.63 18.47 3.76
N ASP A 287 18.01 17.46 4.55
CA ASP A 287 19.35 16.88 4.56
C ASP A 287 19.27 15.41 4.10
N ASP A 288 20.17 14.98 3.24
CA ASP A 288 20.30 13.60 2.79
C ASP A 288 21.44 12.90 3.54
N ASN A 289 21.09 12.00 4.44
CA ASN A 289 22.02 11.16 5.19
C ASN A 289 22.04 9.72 4.66
N THR A 290 21.46 9.49 3.47
CA THR A 290 21.34 8.16 2.88
C THR A 290 22.69 7.50 2.70
N SER A 291 22.80 6.28 3.20
CA SER A 291 23.98 5.43 3.06
C SER A 291 23.57 4.03 2.57
N ARG A 292 23.57 3.03 3.44
CA ARG A 292 23.04 1.70 3.15
C ARG A 292 21.50 1.68 3.15
N ASN A 293 20.90 2.48 4.00
CA ASN A 293 19.46 2.68 4.11
C ASN A 293 19.14 4.12 3.74
N ALA A 294 17.91 4.36 3.27
CA ALA A 294 17.44 5.71 3.03
C ALA A 294 17.27 6.44 4.39
N GLU A 295 17.76 7.67 4.45
CA GLU A 295 17.61 8.56 5.59
C GLU A 295 17.58 10.01 5.12
N ILE A 296 16.37 10.54 4.94
CA ILE A 296 16.17 11.94 4.54
C ILE A 296 15.57 12.68 5.72
N VAL A 297 16.30 13.67 6.23
CA VAL A 297 15.93 14.48 7.40
C VAL A 297 15.29 15.77 6.94
N ILE A 298 14.05 16.05 7.36
CA ILE A 298 13.28 17.24 7.01
C ILE A 298 13.13 18.12 8.27
N HIS A 299 13.70 19.31 8.24
CA HIS A 299 13.58 20.29 9.32
C HIS A 299 12.39 21.23 9.06
N LEU A 300 11.44 21.22 9.96
CA LEU A 300 10.23 22.04 9.90
C LEU A 300 10.47 23.50 10.31
N ALA A 301 9.66 24.40 9.77
CA ALA A 301 9.61 25.78 10.25
C ALA A 301 8.97 25.85 11.65
N SER A 302 9.23 26.92 12.40
CA SER A 302 8.64 27.10 13.74
C SER A 302 7.12 27.28 13.65
N GLY A 303 6.37 26.61 14.53
CA GLY A 303 4.92 26.75 14.62
C GLY A 303 4.13 25.91 13.61
N VAL A 304 4.78 24.96 12.94
CA VAL A 304 4.14 24.04 11.97
C VAL A 304 3.87 22.71 12.67
N SER A 305 2.67 22.16 12.46
CA SER A 305 2.32 20.82 12.94
C SER A 305 3.06 19.74 12.13
N PRO A 306 3.78 18.81 12.78
CA PRO A 306 4.40 17.68 12.09
C PRO A 306 3.38 16.82 11.33
N ASP A 307 2.23 16.51 11.94
CA ASP A 307 1.18 15.66 11.37
C ASP A 307 0.62 16.24 10.07
N GLN A 308 0.25 17.53 10.10
CA GLN A 308 -0.22 18.23 8.89
C GLN A 308 0.86 18.27 7.80
N THR A 309 2.15 18.37 8.20
CA THR A 309 3.25 18.36 7.24
C THR A 309 3.44 16.99 6.62
N ILE A 310 3.27 15.90 7.37
CA ILE A 310 3.32 14.53 6.82
C ILE A 310 2.25 14.36 5.74
N ASP A 311 1.03 14.83 6.02
CA ASP A 311 -0.05 14.79 5.03
C ASP A 311 0.22 15.67 3.81
N ALA A 312 0.76 16.86 4.03
CA ALA A 312 1.16 17.74 2.94
C ALA A 312 2.29 17.12 2.09
N LEU A 313 3.25 16.42 2.70
CA LEU A 313 4.27 15.66 2.00
C LEU A 313 3.65 14.57 1.10
N TYR A 314 2.66 13.82 1.60
CA TYR A 314 1.94 12.84 0.78
C TYR A 314 1.09 13.49 -0.33
N ALA A 315 0.45 14.64 -0.05
CA ALA A 315 -0.42 15.29 -1.02
C ALA A 315 0.32 16.03 -2.15
N PHE A 316 1.49 16.62 -1.87
CA PHE A 316 2.16 17.55 -2.79
C PHE A 316 3.50 17.06 -3.32
N THR A 317 4.03 15.94 -2.84
CA THR A 317 5.35 15.44 -3.22
C THR A 317 5.31 13.98 -3.68
N GLN A 318 6.45 13.48 -4.12
CA GLN A 318 6.63 12.07 -4.45
C GLN A 318 6.68 11.14 -3.22
N CYS A 319 6.44 11.65 -2.00
CA CYS A 319 6.26 10.81 -0.82
C CYS A 319 5.05 9.87 -0.94
N GLN A 320 4.07 10.21 -1.76
CA GLN A 320 3.03 9.30 -2.22
C GLN A 320 3.01 9.25 -3.74
N MET A 321 2.95 8.05 -4.28
CA MET A 321 2.82 7.82 -5.71
C MET A 321 1.71 6.82 -6.01
N SER A 322 1.10 6.96 -7.17
CA SER A 322 0.13 6.00 -7.69
C SER A 322 0.74 5.28 -8.88
N LEU A 323 0.93 3.98 -8.76
CA LEU A 323 1.33 3.10 -9.85
C LEU A 323 0.05 2.71 -10.59
N ASN A 324 -0.21 3.42 -11.68
CA ASN A 324 -1.44 3.29 -12.45
C ASN A 324 -1.20 2.44 -13.69
N SER A 325 -2.28 1.82 -14.19
CA SER A 325 -2.25 1.06 -15.44
C SER A 325 -1.23 -0.07 -15.41
N LEU A 326 -1.13 -0.76 -14.28
CA LEU A 326 -0.38 -2.01 -14.18
C LEU A 326 -0.95 -2.99 -15.20
N CYS A 327 -0.10 -3.83 -15.75
CA CYS A 327 -0.46 -4.72 -16.84
C CYS A 327 0.40 -5.98 -16.78
N THR A 328 -0.20 -7.05 -16.32
CA THR A 328 0.44 -8.37 -16.30
C THR A 328 0.32 -8.99 -17.69
N CYS A 329 1.41 -8.95 -18.44
CA CYS A 329 1.50 -9.48 -19.79
C CYS A 329 2.74 -10.37 -19.91
N VAL A 330 2.58 -11.52 -20.52
CA VAL A 330 3.62 -12.54 -20.73
C VAL A 330 3.57 -13.07 -22.16
N ILE A 331 4.67 -13.65 -22.64
CA ILE A 331 4.67 -14.45 -23.87
C ILE A 331 4.35 -15.88 -23.50
N ARG A 332 3.35 -16.45 -24.16
CA ARG A 332 2.98 -17.85 -24.08
C ARG A 332 2.80 -18.39 -25.51
N ASN A 333 3.55 -19.43 -25.86
CA ASN A 333 3.50 -20.03 -27.20
C ASN A 333 3.65 -18.98 -28.32
N GLU A 334 4.64 -18.11 -28.20
CA GLU A 334 4.95 -17.02 -29.15
C GLU A 334 3.84 -15.96 -29.29
N HIS A 335 2.89 -15.88 -28.37
CA HIS A 335 1.84 -14.87 -28.34
C HIS A 335 1.84 -14.08 -27.02
N PRO A 336 1.66 -12.74 -27.06
CA PRO A 336 1.48 -11.95 -25.86
C PRO A 336 0.07 -12.17 -25.29
N GLU A 337 0.01 -12.54 -24.01
CA GLU A 337 -1.24 -12.75 -23.27
C GLU A 337 -1.29 -11.90 -22.02
N PHE A 338 -2.50 -11.39 -21.72
CA PHE A 338 -2.78 -10.75 -20.45
C PHE A 338 -3.25 -11.80 -19.45
N THR A 339 -2.68 -11.79 -18.26
CA THR A 339 -2.93 -12.79 -17.23
C THR A 339 -2.94 -12.14 -15.85
N THR A 340 -3.09 -12.92 -14.78
CA THR A 340 -3.03 -12.48 -13.38
C THR A 340 -1.79 -13.01 -12.68
N ILE A 341 -1.46 -12.44 -11.53
CA ILE A 341 -0.32 -12.87 -10.71
C ILE A 341 -0.53 -14.29 -10.19
N SER A 342 -1.74 -14.59 -9.71
CA SER A 342 -2.10 -15.93 -9.25
C SER A 342 -2.00 -16.98 -10.36
N ALA A 343 -2.37 -16.63 -11.60
CA ALA A 343 -2.23 -17.53 -12.74
C ALA A 343 -0.77 -17.83 -13.07
N ILE A 344 0.11 -16.80 -13.06
CA ILE A 344 1.56 -16.97 -13.25
C ILE A 344 2.16 -17.88 -12.16
N LEU A 345 1.76 -17.69 -10.89
CA LEU A 345 2.25 -18.53 -9.80
C LEU A 345 1.88 -19.99 -10.01
N LYS A 346 0.61 -20.26 -10.33
CA LYS A 346 0.11 -21.62 -10.57
C LYS A 346 0.87 -22.28 -11.70
N GLU A 347 0.98 -21.62 -12.86
CA GLU A 347 1.70 -22.14 -14.02
C GLU A 347 3.19 -22.39 -13.75
N SER A 348 3.85 -21.46 -13.02
CA SER A 348 5.24 -21.66 -12.59
C SER A 348 5.41 -22.84 -11.63
N THR A 349 4.42 -23.07 -10.77
CA THR A 349 4.43 -24.17 -9.79
C THR A 349 4.20 -25.51 -10.50
N ASP A 350 3.22 -25.58 -11.43
CA ASP A 350 2.95 -26.76 -12.26
C ASP A 350 4.19 -27.11 -13.10
N ARG A 351 4.80 -26.11 -13.74
CA ARG A 351 6.05 -26.30 -14.49
C ARG A 351 7.19 -26.80 -13.60
N THR A 352 7.29 -26.34 -12.37
CA THR A 352 8.30 -26.84 -11.41
C THR A 352 8.08 -28.32 -11.10
N LEU A 353 6.84 -28.71 -10.88
CA LEU A 353 6.45 -30.12 -10.67
C LEU A 353 6.81 -30.98 -11.89
N ASP A 354 6.48 -30.52 -13.08
CA ASP A 354 6.80 -31.22 -14.35
C ASP A 354 8.31 -31.37 -14.55
N LEU A 355 9.08 -30.30 -14.32
CA LEU A 355 10.52 -30.34 -14.44
C LEU A 355 11.16 -31.29 -13.42
N LEU A 356 10.71 -31.30 -12.18
CA LEU A 356 11.19 -32.20 -11.16
C LEU A 356 10.84 -33.66 -11.49
N SER A 357 9.62 -33.91 -11.98
CA SER A 357 9.20 -35.24 -12.49
C SER A 357 10.08 -35.70 -13.65
N TRP A 358 10.39 -34.77 -14.58
CA TRP A 358 11.26 -35.09 -15.71
C TRP A 358 12.70 -35.39 -15.26
N GLU A 359 13.26 -34.56 -14.33
CA GLU A 359 14.57 -34.80 -13.73
C GLU A 359 14.67 -36.18 -13.04
N LEU A 360 13.61 -36.57 -12.29
CA LEU A 360 13.54 -37.88 -11.64
C LEU A 360 13.46 -39.03 -12.63
N LYS A 361 12.72 -38.86 -13.72
CA LYS A 361 12.65 -39.88 -14.80
C LYS A 361 13.99 -40.08 -15.48
N ILE A 362 14.69 -38.99 -15.83
CA ILE A 362 16.06 -39.06 -16.38
C ILE A 362 16.99 -39.78 -15.41
N LYS A 363 16.92 -39.42 -14.09
CA LYS A 363 17.74 -40.06 -13.06
C LYS A 363 17.41 -41.55 -12.91
N LEU A 364 16.13 -41.93 -13.03
CA LEU A 364 15.71 -43.31 -13.00
C LEU A 364 16.33 -44.09 -14.17
N ASP A 365 16.22 -43.55 -15.39
CA ASP A 365 16.78 -44.17 -16.60
C ASP A 365 18.32 -44.32 -16.50
N GLU A 366 19.02 -43.34 -15.92
CA GLU A 366 20.45 -43.42 -15.68
C GLU A 366 20.79 -44.50 -14.66
N LEU A 367 20.08 -44.54 -13.53
CA LEU A 367 20.29 -45.54 -12.49
C LEU A 367 19.96 -46.97 -13.01
N GLU A 368 18.89 -47.13 -13.81
CA GLU A 368 18.55 -48.42 -14.41
C GLU A 368 19.58 -48.85 -15.44
N ARG A 369 20.17 -47.91 -16.20
CA ARG A 369 21.28 -48.18 -17.12
C ARG A 369 22.56 -48.57 -16.35
N ASP A 370 22.92 -47.87 -15.32
CA ASP A 370 24.09 -48.13 -14.48
C ASP A 370 23.93 -49.51 -13.79
N TRP A 371 22.72 -49.80 -13.27
CA TRP A 371 22.38 -51.11 -12.72
C TRP A 371 22.59 -52.22 -13.74
N HIS A 372 22.13 -52.04 -14.96
CA HIS A 372 22.24 -53.00 -16.06
C HIS A 372 23.71 -53.27 -16.42
N LEU A 373 24.51 -52.21 -16.61
CA LEU A 373 25.92 -52.30 -16.95
C LEU A 373 26.76 -53.00 -15.85
N ILE A 374 26.51 -52.68 -14.57
CA ILE A 374 27.22 -53.32 -13.45
C ILE A 374 26.80 -54.77 -13.27
N SER A 375 25.48 -55.08 -13.53
CA SER A 375 24.97 -56.44 -13.49
C SER A 375 25.53 -57.31 -14.61
N LEU A 376 25.67 -56.76 -15.82
CA LEU A 376 26.34 -57.42 -16.96
C LEU A 376 27.81 -57.71 -16.60
N GLU A 377 28.52 -56.72 -16.06
CA GLU A 377 29.93 -56.88 -15.64
C GLU A 377 30.07 -57.97 -14.56
N LYS A 378 29.16 -57.99 -13.56
CA LYS A 378 29.14 -59.03 -12.52
C LYS A 378 28.93 -60.42 -13.16
N ILE A 379 27.93 -60.59 -14.04
CA ILE A 379 27.64 -61.89 -14.71
C ILE A 379 28.81 -62.32 -15.59
N PHE A 380 29.43 -61.36 -16.33
CA PHE A 380 30.57 -61.63 -17.21
C PHE A 380 31.76 -62.24 -16.47
N PHE A 381 32.08 -61.68 -15.27
CA PHE A 381 33.20 -62.17 -14.43
C PHE A 381 32.81 -63.35 -13.55
N GLU A 382 31.64 -63.36 -12.89
CA GLU A 382 31.21 -64.46 -11.99
C GLU A 382 30.99 -65.75 -12.72
N LYS A 383 30.28 -65.66 -13.89
CA LYS A 383 30.00 -66.84 -14.73
C LYS A 383 31.13 -67.17 -15.69
N ARG A 384 32.26 -66.44 -15.59
CA ARG A 384 33.49 -66.61 -16.36
C ARG A 384 33.30 -66.59 -17.88
N ILE A 385 32.34 -65.75 -18.34
CA ILE A 385 32.03 -65.56 -19.77
C ILE A 385 33.27 -64.99 -20.47
N TYR A 386 34.08 -64.17 -19.80
CA TYR A 386 35.33 -63.64 -20.33
C TYR A 386 36.30 -64.71 -20.87
N LYS A 387 36.16 -66.04 -20.44
CA LYS A 387 36.99 -67.11 -20.95
C LYS A 387 36.73 -67.43 -22.43
N ILE A 388 35.66 -66.93 -23.02
CA ILE A 388 35.41 -67.02 -24.48
C ILE A 388 36.50 -66.22 -25.22
N LEU A 389 37.02 -65.15 -24.65
CA LEU A 389 38.13 -64.38 -25.23
C LEU A 389 39.47 -65.10 -25.26
N GLU A 390 39.61 -66.22 -24.49
CA GLU A 390 40.82 -67.08 -24.48
C GLU A 390 40.75 -68.15 -25.56
N LYS A 391 39.63 -68.31 -26.25
CA LYS A 391 39.43 -69.30 -27.31
C LYS A 391 39.94 -68.79 -28.67
N ASP A 392 40.56 -69.68 -29.43
CA ASP A 392 40.85 -69.40 -30.86
C ASP A 392 39.52 -69.25 -31.66
N ALA A 393 39.29 -68.07 -32.25
CA ALA A 393 38.16 -67.82 -33.10
C ALA A 393 38.62 -67.16 -34.41
N ASP A 394 37.88 -67.48 -35.48
CA ASP A 394 38.26 -67.02 -36.81
C ASP A 394 38.12 -65.52 -37.00
N SER A 395 37.24 -64.85 -36.20
CA SER A 395 37.10 -63.42 -36.24
C SER A 395 36.68 -62.82 -34.93
N TRP A 396 37.01 -61.51 -34.69
CA TRP A 396 36.55 -60.74 -33.48
C TRP A 396 35.04 -60.69 -33.41
N ASP A 397 34.33 -60.60 -34.53
CA ASP A 397 32.91 -60.54 -34.61
C ASP A 397 32.20 -61.85 -34.17
N GLU A 398 32.83 -63.01 -34.42
CA GLU A 398 32.37 -64.26 -33.91
C GLU A 398 32.54 -64.40 -32.42
N GLN A 399 33.64 -63.94 -31.86
CA GLN A 399 33.87 -63.93 -30.40
C GLN A 399 32.81 -63.06 -29.69
N VAL A 400 32.55 -61.84 -30.20
CA VAL A 400 31.51 -60.95 -29.64
C VAL A 400 30.12 -61.61 -29.71
N THR A 401 29.80 -62.32 -30.79
CA THR A 401 28.51 -63.00 -30.94
C THR A 401 28.40 -64.21 -30.01
N GLU A 402 29.49 -64.95 -29.78
CA GLU A 402 29.55 -66.06 -28.80
C GLU A 402 29.38 -65.60 -27.37
N ILE A 403 29.97 -64.45 -27.04
CA ILE A 403 29.81 -63.82 -25.73
C ILE A 403 28.34 -63.33 -25.57
N GLU A 404 27.75 -62.77 -26.57
CA GLU A 404 26.34 -62.32 -26.54
C GLU A 404 25.43 -63.52 -26.26
N ARG A 405 25.61 -64.65 -26.98
CA ARG A 405 24.86 -65.93 -26.75
C ARG A 405 25.10 -66.48 -25.34
N ALA A 406 26.28 -66.36 -24.78
CA ALA A 406 26.60 -66.80 -23.46
C ALA A 406 25.81 -66.09 -22.34
N PHE A 407 25.27 -64.91 -22.64
CA PHE A 407 24.36 -64.21 -21.76
C PHE A 407 22.90 -64.67 -21.86
N ASP A 408 22.47 -65.42 -22.89
CA ASP A 408 21.07 -65.83 -23.07
C ASP A 408 20.42 -66.42 -21.81
N PRO A 409 21.06 -67.30 -21.01
CA PRO A 409 20.49 -67.85 -19.79
C PRO A 409 20.20 -66.77 -18.71
N TYR A 410 20.88 -65.63 -18.77
CA TYR A 410 20.87 -64.58 -17.76
C TYR A 410 20.01 -63.36 -18.19
N ARG A 411 19.50 -63.30 -19.42
CA ARG A 411 18.68 -62.19 -19.94
C ARG A 411 17.48 -61.86 -19.04
N LYS A 412 16.85 -62.89 -18.44
CA LYS A 412 15.72 -62.69 -17.51
C LYS A 412 16.08 -62.00 -16.19
N MET A 413 17.38 -61.94 -15.84
CA MET A 413 17.90 -61.30 -14.63
C MET A 413 18.24 -59.83 -14.88
N LEU A 414 18.16 -59.40 -16.14
CA LEU A 414 18.52 -58.04 -16.55
C LEU A 414 17.25 -57.21 -16.82
N LYS A 415 17.37 -55.90 -16.66
CA LYS A 415 16.26 -54.94 -16.85
C LYS A 415 16.11 -54.43 -18.30
N ALA A 416 17.19 -54.61 -19.10
CA ALA A 416 17.23 -54.17 -20.48
C ALA A 416 17.82 -55.25 -21.38
N GLU A 417 17.60 -55.15 -22.68
CA GLU A 417 18.24 -56.02 -23.67
C GLU A 417 19.74 -55.72 -23.79
N ILE A 418 20.51 -56.78 -24.00
CA ILE A 418 21.94 -56.70 -24.16
C ILE A 418 22.26 -56.21 -25.55
N THR A 419 22.97 -55.13 -25.66
CA THR A 419 23.40 -54.59 -26.95
C THR A 419 24.80 -55.08 -27.32
N ARG A 420 25.14 -55.09 -28.59
CA ARG A 420 26.48 -55.37 -29.09
C ARG A 420 27.51 -54.41 -28.45
N ASP A 421 27.16 -53.12 -28.27
CA ASP A 421 28.04 -52.16 -27.63
C ASP A 421 28.31 -52.47 -26.17
N ASP A 422 27.35 -53.06 -25.45
CA ASP A 422 27.56 -53.50 -24.07
C ASP A 422 28.58 -54.63 -24.03
N VAL A 423 28.48 -55.60 -24.94
CA VAL A 423 29.44 -56.70 -25.04
C VAL A 423 30.84 -56.17 -25.37
N LEU A 424 30.99 -55.24 -26.32
CA LEU A 424 32.26 -54.62 -26.64
C LEU A 424 32.89 -53.91 -25.44
N ARG A 425 32.09 -53.12 -24.69
CA ARG A 425 32.54 -52.47 -23.46
C ARG A 425 32.99 -53.45 -22.37
N LEU A 426 32.32 -54.62 -22.28
CA LEU A 426 32.74 -55.66 -21.34
C LEU A 426 34.11 -56.24 -21.73
N CYS A 427 34.38 -56.44 -23.02
CA CYS A 427 35.64 -56.98 -23.52
C CYS A 427 36.81 -56.03 -23.31
N GLU A 428 36.58 -54.70 -23.19
CA GLU A 428 37.58 -53.67 -22.93
C GLU A 428 37.95 -53.59 -21.42
N LYS A 429 37.24 -54.29 -20.52
CA LYS A 429 37.44 -54.17 -19.08
C LYS A 429 38.77 -54.86 -18.66
N PRO A 430 39.56 -54.23 -17.72
CA PRO A 430 40.81 -54.75 -17.31
C PRO A 430 40.66 -56.06 -16.49
N VAL A 431 41.56 -57.04 -16.78
CA VAL A 431 41.60 -58.39 -16.19
C VAL A 431 41.69 -58.40 -14.63
N ARG A 432 42.22 -57.31 -14.01
CA ARG A 432 42.27 -57.16 -12.53
C ARG A 432 40.91 -57.21 -11.88
N LYS A 433 39.81 -56.94 -12.58
CA LYS A 433 38.41 -57.01 -12.07
C LYS A 433 37.87 -58.41 -11.85
N ILE A 434 38.67 -59.46 -12.12
CA ILE A 434 38.29 -60.85 -11.91
C ILE A 434 38.37 -61.26 -10.40
N SER A 435 38.88 -60.41 -9.55
CA SER A 435 39.07 -60.75 -8.14
C SER A 435 37.75 -60.89 -7.38
N LYS A 436 37.71 -61.77 -6.33
CA LYS A 436 36.53 -61.87 -5.47
C LYS A 436 36.19 -60.57 -4.73
N PHE A 437 37.16 -59.71 -4.56
CA PHE A 437 36.96 -58.40 -3.92
C PHE A 437 36.17 -57.48 -4.82
N ASP A 438 36.47 -57.44 -6.11
CA ASP A 438 35.76 -56.62 -7.09
C ASP A 438 34.33 -57.10 -7.31
N ILE A 439 34.06 -58.43 -7.22
CA ILE A 439 32.67 -58.97 -7.32
C ILE A 439 31.84 -58.54 -6.11
N LYS A 440 32.36 -58.60 -4.88
CA LYS A 440 31.66 -58.11 -3.72
C LYS A 440 31.35 -56.62 -3.79
N LYS A 441 32.31 -55.81 -4.27
CA LYS A 441 32.10 -54.38 -4.48
C LYS A 441 31.02 -54.09 -5.52
N ALA A 442 30.94 -54.91 -6.59
CA ALA A 442 29.84 -54.80 -7.58
C ALA A 442 28.48 -55.14 -6.95
N GLU A 443 28.41 -56.12 -6.04
CA GLU A 443 27.17 -56.43 -5.29
C GLU A 443 26.71 -55.31 -4.39
N GLU A 444 27.63 -54.69 -3.65
CA GLU A 444 27.37 -53.51 -2.79
C GLU A 444 26.86 -52.34 -3.67
N GLN A 445 27.48 -52.10 -4.82
CA GLN A 445 27.07 -51.05 -5.75
C GLN A 445 25.68 -51.35 -6.34
N ILE A 446 25.37 -52.58 -6.74
CA ILE A 446 24.05 -52.94 -7.23
C ILE A 446 22.99 -52.70 -6.18
N LEU A 447 23.20 -53.09 -4.93
CA LEU A 447 22.27 -52.86 -3.83
C LEU A 447 22.05 -51.37 -3.56
N ASP A 448 23.14 -50.57 -3.58
CA ASP A 448 23.01 -49.11 -3.43
C ASP A 448 22.18 -48.48 -4.56
N ILE A 449 22.40 -48.89 -5.82
CA ILE A 449 21.63 -48.44 -6.96
C ILE A 449 20.16 -48.88 -6.85
N GLU A 450 19.89 -50.09 -6.39
CA GLU A 450 18.52 -50.58 -6.16
C GLU A 450 17.78 -49.74 -5.13
N ASN A 451 18.42 -49.42 -4.01
CA ASN A 451 17.86 -48.51 -2.99
C ASN A 451 17.58 -47.11 -3.58
N GLN A 452 18.51 -46.61 -4.41
CA GLN A 452 18.30 -45.34 -5.10
C GLN A 452 17.12 -45.38 -6.11
N ILE A 453 16.99 -46.49 -6.86
CA ILE A 453 15.86 -46.67 -7.80
C ILE A 453 14.53 -46.70 -7.03
N GLU A 454 14.45 -47.47 -5.92
CA GLU A 454 13.25 -47.52 -5.09
C GLU A 454 12.87 -46.14 -4.57
N LYS A 455 13.86 -45.38 -4.08
CA LYS A 455 13.65 -44.03 -3.61
C LYS A 455 13.15 -43.09 -4.73
N VAL A 456 13.75 -43.15 -5.90
CA VAL A 456 13.34 -42.32 -7.04
C VAL A 456 11.91 -42.68 -7.52
N LYS A 457 11.56 -43.96 -7.49
CA LYS A 457 10.19 -44.41 -7.81
C LYS A 457 9.19 -43.91 -6.77
N TYR A 458 9.53 -44.01 -5.49
CA TYR A 458 8.72 -43.45 -4.41
C TYR A 458 8.53 -41.94 -4.58
N ASP A 459 9.59 -41.19 -4.88
CA ASP A 459 9.55 -39.74 -5.10
C ASP A 459 8.69 -39.39 -6.34
N LEU A 460 8.69 -40.21 -7.38
CA LEU A 460 7.83 -40.06 -8.57
C LEU A 460 6.34 -40.33 -8.28
N ASP A 461 6.04 -41.37 -7.49
CA ASP A 461 4.66 -41.67 -7.08
C ASP A 461 4.10 -40.61 -6.11
N HIS A 462 4.99 -39.86 -5.39
CA HIS A 462 4.66 -38.80 -4.46
C HIS A 462 5.23 -37.46 -4.92
N ILE A 463 5.09 -37.13 -6.22
CA ILE A 463 5.77 -35.98 -6.83
C ILE A 463 5.34 -34.64 -6.23
N VAL A 464 4.11 -34.51 -5.74
CA VAL A 464 3.61 -33.31 -5.05
C VAL A 464 4.38 -33.08 -3.75
N ASP A 465 4.53 -34.12 -2.91
CA ASP A 465 5.28 -34.04 -1.66
C ASP A 465 6.76 -33.76 -1.91
N TYR A 466 7.32 -34.36 -2.97
CA TYR A 466 8.70 -34.10 -3.41
C TYR A 466 8.87 -32.63 -3.82
N THR A 467 7.91 -32.04 -4.53
CA THR A 467 7.93 -30.63 -4.94
C THR A 467 7.78 -29.69 -3.72
N ILE A 468 6.91 -30.02 -2.77
CA ILE A 468 6.77 -29.27 -1.52
C ILE A 468 8.08 -29.28 -0.72
N ASN A 469 8.73 -30.46 -0.63
CA ASN A 469 10.03 -30.59 0.01
C ASN A 469 11.12 -29.77 -0.70
N PHE A 470 11.11 -29.76 -2.03
CA PHE A 470 12.02 -28.92 -2.82
C PHE A 470 11.85 -27.43 -2.48
N TYR A 471 10.62 -26.90 -2.50
CA TYR A 471 10.33 -25.52 -2.14
C TYR A 471 10.73 -25.21 -0.67
N THR A 472 10.47 -26.13 0.25
CA THR A 472 10.84 -25.99 1.65
C THR A 472 12.37 -25.89 1.80
N GLU A 473 13.14 -26.71 1.07
CA GLU A 473 14.60 -26.66 1.06
C GLU A 473 15.12 -25.35 0.43
N ILE A 474 14.52 -24.86 -0.64
CA ILE A 474 14.87 -23.57 -1.24
C ILE A 474 14.63 -22.43 -0.23
N LYS A 475 13.48 -22.43 0.47
CA LYS A 475 13.19 -21.46 1.52
C LYS A 475 14.22 -21.52 2.65
N ARG A 476 14.55 -22.72 3.12
CA ARG A 476 15.53 -22.93 4.19
C ARG A 476 16.93 -22.42 3.81
N LYS A 477 17.38 -22.68 2.57
CA LYS A 477 18.73 -22.31 2.10
C LYS A 477 18.86 -20.82 1.75
N HIS A 478 17.80 -20.23 1.18
CA HIS A 478 17.89 -18.92 0.53
C HIS A 478 16.88 -17.88 1.07
N GLY A 479 15.95 -18.25 1.97
CA GLY A 479 14.89 -17.37 2.46
C GLY A 479 15.31 -16.39 3.55
N LYS A 480 16.39 -16.69 4.28
CA LYS A 480 16.86 -15.82 5.37
C LYS A 480 17.32 -14.46 4.86
N GLY A 481 16.80 -13.37 5.47
CA GLY A 481 17.09 -11.99 5.08
C GLY A 481 16.26 -11.51 3.88
N ARG A 482 15.24 -12.29 3.48
CA ARG A 482 14.29 -11.98 2.40
C ARG A 482 12.86 -11.92 2.90
N GLU A 483 12.68 -11.46 4.15
CA GLU A 483 11.38 -11.17 4.74
C GLU A 483 10.76 -9.97 4.04
N ARG A 484 9.42 -9.85 4.16
CA ARG A 484 8.67 -8.70 3.59
C ARG A 484 9.21 -7.38 4.15
N ARG A 485 9.38 -6.41 3.26
CA ARG A 485 9.83 -5.05 3.60
C ARG A 485 8.73 -4.02 3.49
N THR A 486 7.85 -4.17 2.50
CA THR A 486 6.77 -3.20 2.25
C THR A 486 5.59 -3.48 3.16
N GLU A 487 5.18 -2.49 3.92
CA GLU A 487 4.05 -2.58 4.84
C GLU A 487 2.73 -2.38 4.09
N ILE A 488 1.79 -3.34 4.24
CA ILE A 488 0.46 -3.24 3.64
C ILE A 488 -0.43 -2.42 4.57
N ARG A 489 -0.91 -1.26 4.09
CA ARG A 489 -1.83 -0.37 4.83
C ARG A 489 -2.91 0.19 3.91
N ASN A 490 -4.07 0.46 4.47
CA ASN A 490 -5.08 1.27 3.79
C ASN A 490 -4.71 2.76 3.92
N PHE A 491 -4.81 3.50 2.81
CA PHE A 491 -4.51 4.92 2.84
C PHE A 491 -5.79 5.75 2.88
N ASP A 492 -5.81 6.77 3.73
CA ASP A 492 -6.84 7.79 3.70
C ASP A 492 -6.71 8.67 2.46
N ASN A 493 -7.85 9.14 1.97
CA ASN A 493 -7.89 10.16 0.95
C ASN A 493 -7.52 11.52 1.56
N ILE A 494 -6.28 11.91 1.42
CA ILE A 494 -5.81 13.21 1.89
C ILE A 494 -6.34 14.28 0.93
N SER A 495 -7.18 15.18 1.46
CA SER A 495 -7.60 16.36 0.70
C SER A 495 -6.46 17.35 0.63
N ALA A 496 -5.94 17.61 -0.56
CA ALA A 496 -4.87 18.58 -0.77
C ALA A 496 -5.24 19.98 -0.24
N VAL A 497 -6.52 20.34 -0.30
CA VAL A 497 -7.01 21.62 0.25
C VAL A 497 -6.96 21.63 1.77
N ALA A 498 -7.30 20.52 2.44
CA ALA A 498 -7.32 20.45 3.90
C ALA A 498 -5.93 20.49 4.54
N VAL A 499 -4.90 20.02 3.82
CA VAL A 499 -3.50 19.94 4.33
C VAL A 499 -2.59 21.02 3.75
N ALA A 500 -3.08 21.82 2.79
CA ALA A 500 -2.30 22.90 2.18
C ALA A 500 -1.86 23.89 3.26
N ALA A 501 -0.60 24.28 3.23
CA ALA A 501 -0.09 25.32 4.10
C ALA A 501 -0.74 26.66 3.72
N ASN A 502 -1.05 27.49 4.74
CA ASN A 502 -1.49 28.87 4.51
C ASN A 502 -0.32 29.69 3.96
N ASN A 503 -0.20 29.69 2.63
CA ASN A 503 0.89 30.35 1.89
C ASN A 503 0.51 31.71 1.33
N GLU A 504 -0.78 32.08 1.40
CA GLU A 504 -1.34 33.35 0.92
C GLU A 504 -2.18 34.05 2.00
N LYS A 505 -2.59 35.26 1.71
CA LYS A 505 -3.48 36.06 2.54
C LYS A 505 -4.62 36.62 1.70
N LEU A 506 -5.83 36.50 2.21
CA LEU A 506 -7.02 37.05 1.59
C LEU A 506 -7.23 38.49 2.04
N TYR A 507 -7.38 39.39 1.07
CA TYR A 507 -7.73 40.78 1.26
C TYR A 507 -8.99 41.12 0.46
N VAL A 508 -9.83 42.00 1.02
CA VAL A 508 -11.13 42.38 0.44
C VAL A 508 -11.27 43.90 0.37
N ASN A 509 -11.59 44.41 -0.80
CA ASN A 509 -12.11 45.76 -0.99
C ASN A 509 -13.64 45.69 -1.05
N LYS A 510 -14.30 46.06 0.06
CA LYS A 510 -15.75 45.90 0.23
C LYS A 510 -16.55 46.87 -0.66
N GLU A 511 -16.01 48.07 -0.92
CA GLU A 511 -16.72 49.11 -1.71
C GLU A 511 -16.64 48.85 -3.21
N GLU A 512 -15.48 48.42 -3.71
CA GLU A 512 -15.26 48.21 -5.15
C GLU A 512 -15.46 46.72 -5.55
N SER A 513 -15.80 45.88 -4.58
CA SER A 513 -16.11 44.46 -4.78
C SER A 513 -14.98 43.63 -5.40
N PHE A 514 -13.76 43.84 -4.90
CA PHE A 514 -12.62 43.05 -5.26
C PHE A 514 -12.13 42.18 -4.08
N ILE A 515 -11.69 40.98 -4.40
CA ILE A 515 -10.84 40.17 -3.50
C ILE A 515 -9.45 40.05 -4.13
N CYS A 516 -8.40 39.94 -3.33
CA CYS A 516 -7.05 39.75 -3.82
C CYS A 516 -6.16 39.03 -2.81
N THR A 517 -5.04 38.48 -3.34
CA THR A 517 -3.95 37.90 -2.54
C THR A 517 -2.91 38.97 -2.16
N SER A 518 -1.92 38.57 -1.32
CA SER A 518 -0.75 39.42 -1.00
C SER A 518 -0.02 39.88 -2.25
N ALA A 519 0.11 39.02 -3.25
CA ALA A 519 0.76 39.34 -4.52
C ALA A 519 -0.06 40.33 -5.36
N GLY A 520 -1.38 40.23 -5.34
CA GLY A 520 -2.31 41.16 -5.97
C GLY A 520 -2.29 42.52 -5.30
N LEU A 521 -2.34 42.56 -3.97
CA LEU A 521 -2.32 43.79 -3.18
C LEU A 521 -1.04 44.63 -3.42
N LYS A 522 0.13 44.00 -3.63
CA LYS A 522 1.38 44.68 -3.97
C LYS A 522 1.26 45.52 -5.27
N LYS A 523 0.42 45.12 -6.20
CA LYS A 523 0.20 45.75 -7.50
C LYS A 523 -0.88 46.85 -7.45
N GLU A 524 -1.62 46.97 -6.36
CA GLU A 524 -2.69 47.94 -6.19
C GLU A 524 -2.16 49.32 -5.81
N GLN A 525 -2.78 50.34 -6.43
CA GLN A 525 -2.43 51.75 -6.11
C GLN A 525 -3.04 52.21 -4.78
N ASN A 526 -4.25 51.77 -4.45
CA ASN A 526 -4.97 52.10 -3.21
C ASN A 526 -5.03 50.89 -2.25
N LYS A 527 -3.92 50.60 -1.59
CA LYS A 527 -3.82 49.49 -0.67
C LYS A 527 -4.67 49.62 0.58
N ASP A 528 -4.91 50.84 1.03
CA ASP A 528 -5.67 51.16 2.25
C ASP A 528 -7.16 50.86 2.13
N ALA A 529 -7.67 50.69 0.87
CA ALA A 529 -9.04 50.29 0.61
C ALA A 529 -9.29 48.79 0.83
N TYR A 530 -8.22 47.98 1.01
CA TYR A 530 -8.28 46.58 1.23
C TYR A 530 -8.11 46.21 2.69
N THR A 531 -9.00 45.38 3.21
CA THR A 531 -8.91 44.84 4.58
C THR A 531 -8.47 43.38 4.53
N PHE A 532 -7.56 43.00 5.43
CA PHE A 532 -7.16 41.62 5.66
C PHE A 532 -8.37 40.85 6.21
N VAL A 533 -8.59 39.64 5.71
CA VAL A 533 -9.67 38.74 6.13
C VAL A 533 -9.10 37.56 6.88
N SER A 534 -8.32 36.71 6.21
CA SER A 534 -7.75 35.49 6.79
C SER A 534 -6.47 35.06 6.06
N ASP A 535 -5.65 34.25 6.73
CA ASP A 535 -4.61 33.45 6.08
C ASP A 535 -5.29 32.29 5.32
N CYS A 536 -4.81 32.00 4.11
CA CYS A 536 -5.40 30.99 3.22
C CYS A 536 -4.33 30.32 2.37
N SER A 537 -4.72 29.26 1.67
CA SER A 537 -3.90 28.61 0.66
C SER A 537 -4.27 29.11 -0.76
N ASP A 538 -3.32 29.07 -1.67
CA ASP A 538 -3.54 29.30 -3.11
C ASP A 538 -4.53 28.28 -3.75
N LEU A 539 -4.84 27.20 -3.06
CA LEU A 539 -5.80 26.18 -3.45
C LEU A 539 -7.22 26.43 -2.95
N ASP A 540 -7.40 27.38 -2.01
CA ASP A 540 -8.67 27.62 -1.35
C ASP A 540 -9.71 28.26 -2.26
N ASP A 541 -10.95 27.90 -2.01
CA ASP A 541 -12.12 28.57 -2.55
C ASP A 541 -12.56 29.70 -1.61
N ILE A 542 -13.00 30.82 -2.16
CA ILE A 542 -13.45 31.99 -1.40
C ILE A 542 -14.95 32.19 -1.58
N ILE A 543 -15.69 32.25 -0.46
CA ILE A 543 -17.10 32.61 -0.46
C ILE A 543 -17.27 34.11 -0.25
N VAL A 544 -18.11 34.73 -1.04
CA VAL A 544 -18.36 36.19 -0.97
C VAL A 544 -19.83 36.44 -0.91
N PHE A 545 -20.30 37.18 0.10
CA PHE A 545 -21.67 37.63 0.28
C PHE A 545 -21.76 39.12 0.01
N ARG A 546 -22.84 39.54 -0.71
CA ARG A 546 -23.07 40.90 -1.15
C ARG A 546 -24.29 41.51 -0.49
N GLU A 547 -24.33 42.85 -0.46
CA GLU A 547 -25.37 43.63 0.23
C GLU A 547 -26.78 43.41 -0.36
N ASN A 548 -26.88 43.05 -1.66
CA ASN A 548 -28.18 42.73 -2.32
C ASN A 548 -28.72 41.34 -1.92
N GLY A 549 -27.96 40.57 -1.12
CA GLY A 549 -28.34 39.22 -0.69
C GLY A 549 -27.97 38.14 -1.68
N THR A 550 -27.06 38.39 -2.61
CA THR A 550 -26.43 37.35 -3.43
C THR A 550 -25.11 36.90 -2.84
N PHE A 551 -24.69 35.68 -3.17
CA PHE A 551 -23.36 35.19 -2.87
C PHE A 551 -22.81 34.35 -4.02
N MET A 552 -21.49 34.23 -4.06
CA MET A 552 -20.76 33.33 -4.96
C MET A 552 -19.57 32.69 -4.27
N VAL A 553 -19.10 31.59 -4.86
CA VAL A 553 -17.84 30.97 -4.46
C VAL A 553 -16.93 30.95 -5.68
N THR A 554 -15.72 31.45 -5.53
CA THR A 554 -14.71 31.53 -6.58
C THR A 554 -13.36 31.04 -6.06
N LYS A 555 -12.47 30.63 -6.97
CA LYS A 555 -11.10 30.30 -6.60
C LYS A 555 -10.30 31.54 -6.23
N LEU A 556 -9.39 31.39 -5.27
CA LEU A 556 -8.45 32.46 -4.93
C LEU A 556 -7.60 32.84 -6.15
N GLN A 557 -7.59 34.10 -6.51
CA GLN A 557 -6.80 34.67 -7.60
C GLN A 557 -6.04 35.89 -7.12
N PRO A 558 -4.94 36.29 -7.81
CA PRO A 558 -4.20 37.50 -7.44
C PRO A 558 -5.07 38.75 -7.28
N LYS A 559 -6.08 38.90 -8.15
CA LYS A 559 -7.15 39.90 -8.05
C LYS A 559 -8.40 39.41 -8.80
N CYS A 560 -9.53 39.39 -8.12
CA CYS A 560 -10.80 38.94 -8.71
C CYS A 560 -11.90 39.95 -8.39
N PHE A 561 -12.62 40.34 -9.42
CA PHE A 561 -13.86 41.14 -9.31
C PHE A 561 -15.03 40.19 -9.05
N VAL A 562 -15.75 40.40 -7.95
CA VAL A 562 -16.80 39.48 -7.51
C VAL A 562 -18.21 40.04 -7.69
N GLY A 563 -18.37 41.03 -8.57
CA GLY A 563 -19.66 41.57 -8.98
C GLY A 563 -19.83 43.05 -8.58
N PRO A 564 -20.91 43.70 -9.10
CA PRO A 564 -21.08 45.16 -8.97
C PRO A 564 -21.58 45.61 -7.60
N GLU A 565 -21.98 44.66 -6.74
CA GLU A 565 -22.62 44.99 -5.47
C GLU A 565 -21.62 44.93 -4.31
N LYS A 566 -21.77 45.80 -3.33
CA LYS A 566 -20.89 45.89 -2.16
C LYS A 566 -20.76 44.55 -1.40
N ILE A 567 -19.53 44.14 -1.08
CA ILE A 567 -19.26 42.94 -0.26
C ILE A 567 -19.59 43.22 1.20
N ILE A 568 -20.39 42.35 1.82
CA ILE A 568 -20.70 42.44 3.27
C ILE A 568 -19.85 41.46 4.08
N HIS A 569 -19.55 40.28 3.49
CA HIS A 569 -18.70 39.27 4.08
C HIS A 569 -17.94 38.47 3.03
N ALA A 570 -16.71 38.12 3.27
CA ALA A 570 -15.95 37.18 2.50
C ALA A 570 -15.05 36.37 3.42
N ASP A 571 -14.86 35.09 3.12
CA ASP A 571 -14.00 34.19 3.87
C ASP A 571 -13.59 32.97 3.02
N VAL A 572 -12.70 32.11 3.55
CA VAL A 572 -12.36 30.83 2.96
C VAL A 572 -13.58 29.89 3.01
N PHE A 573 -13.87 29.21 1.90
CA PHE A 573 -14.97 28.28 1.79
C PHE A 573 -14.47 26.84 1.87
N HIS A 574 -14.90 26.13 2.90
CA HIS A 574 -14.61 24.70 3.03
C HIS A 574 -15.75 23.86 2.44
N LYS A 575 -15.43 23.09 1.41
CA LYS A 575 -16.39 22.21 0.74
C LYS A 575 -16.82 21.11 1.73
N ASN A 576 -18.15 20.88 1.79
CA ASN A 576 -18.79 19.92 2.71
C ASN A 576 -18.71 20.29 4.21
N ASP A 577 -18.39 21.55 4.52
CA ASP A 577 -18.55 22.07 5.89
C ASP A 577 -20.05 22.14 6.24
N ASP A 578 -20.44 21.40 7.25
CA ASP A 578 -21.81 21.37 7.79
C ASP A 578 -21.93 22.10 9.11
N ARG A 579 -20.84 22.65 9.65
CA ARG A 579 -20.80 23.37 10.91
C ARG A 579 -20.91 24.87 10.77
N THR A 580 -20.41 25.46 9.67
CA THR A 580 -20.54 26.89 9.41
C THR A 580 -21.96 27.28 9.09
N VAL A 581 -22.55 28.04 9.99
CA VAL A 581 -23.94 28.55 9.89
C VAL A 581 -23.93 30.06 9.74
N TYR A 582 -24.67 30.55 8.77
CA TYR A 582 -24.82 31.97 8.49
C TYR A 582 -26.15 32.48 9.03
N ASN A 583 -26.10 33.57 9.83
CA ASN A 583 -27.27 34.26 10.31
C ASN A 583 -27.46 35.57 9.53
N MET A 584 -28.66 35.82 9.04
CA MET A 584 -28.95 36.95 8.18
C MET A 584 -30.28 37.58 8.50
N VAL A 585 -30.31 38.94 8.55
CA VAL A 585 -31.52 39.73 8.51
C VAL A 585 -31.52 40.57 7.21
N TYR A 586 -32.59 40.50 6.45
CA TYR A 586 -32.67 41.22 5.20
C TYR A 586 -34.08 41.82 4.97
N ARG A 587 -34.14 42.90 4.22
CA ARG A 587 -35.36 43.48 3.70
C ARG A 587 -35.65 42.86 2.33
N SER A 588 -36.87 42.27 2.15
CA SER A 588 -37.29 41.64 0.91
C SER A 588 -37.97 42.66 0.01
N GLY A 589 -37.22 43.24 -0.94
CA GLY A 589 -37.73 44.26 -1.86
C GLY A 589 -37.34 45.73 -1.48
N LYS A 590 -38.05 46.71 -2.10
CA LYS A 590 -37.75 48.13 -1.94
C LYS A 590 -38.04 48.67 -0.53
N ALA A 591 -37.72 49.94 -0.28
CA ALA A 591 -37.97 50.59 1.03
C ALA A 591 -39.47 50.50 1.39
N GLY A 592 -39.79 50.06 2.62
CA GLY A 592 -41.16 49.82 3.06
C GLY A 592 -41.59 48.34 3.04
N SER A 593 -40.78 47.43 2.45
CA SER A 593 -41.05 45.99 2.44
C SER A 593 -40.69 45.35 3.77
N PRO A 594 -41.24 44.13 4.09
CA PRO A 594 -40.98 43.39 5.32
C PRO A 594 -39.51 42.99 5.44
N TYR A 595 -39.06 42.84 6.72
CA TYR A 595 -37.76 42.27 7.07
C TYR A 595 -37.94 40.82 7.47
N TYR A 596 -37.00 39.99 6.99
CA TYR A 596 -36.94 38.57 7.26
C TYR A 596 -35.66 38.25 7.97
N VAL A 597 -35.72 37.22 8.84
CA VAL A 597 -34.57 36.62 9.51
C VAL A 597 -34.44 35.20 9.05
N LYS A 598 -33.21 34.76 8.75
CA LYS A 598 -32.94 33.36 8.39
C LYS A 598 -31.58 32.91 8.94
N ARG A 599 -31.51 31.60 9.16
CA ARG A 599 -30.35 30.88 9.59
C ARG A 599 -30.12 29.76 8.59
N PHE A 600 -28.93 29.67 7.97
CA PHE A 600 -28.70 28.75 6.90
C PHE A 600 -27.24 28.31 6.79
N SER A 601 -27.01 27.10 6.20
CA SER A 601 -25.71 26.62 5.76
C SER A 601 -25.58 26.62 4.24
N VAL A 602 -24.35 26.64 3.73
CA VAL A 602 -24.07 26.62 2.29
C VAL A 602 -23.43 25.27 1.95
N LYS A 603 -24.21 24.41 1.30
CA LYS A 603 -23.76 23.09 0.81
C LYS A 603 -23.98 23.03 -0.70
N GLY A 604 -23.08 22.34 -1.42
CA GLY A 604 -23.18 22.10 -2.87
C GLY A 604 -23.24 23.38 -3.69
N ILE A 605 -22.09 23.82 -4.16
CA ILE A 605 -21.95 25.04 -4.99
C ILE A 605 -21.34 24.70 -6.35
N THR A 606 -21.54 25.60 -7.31
CA THR A 606 -20.79 25.69 -8.57
C THR A 606 -19.97 26.96 -8.52
N HIS A 607 -18.69 26.89 -8.85
CA HIS A 607 -17.81 28.06 -8.88
C HIS A 607 -18.32 29.12 -9.85
N ASP A 608 -18.04 30.37 -9.50
CA ASP A 608 -18.35 31.55 -10.31
C ASP A 608 -19.85 31.74 -10.70
N LYS A 609 -20.73 31.05 -9.95
CA LYS A 609 -22.19 31.18 -10.09
C LYS A 609 -22.78 32.01 -8.97
N ASP A 610 -23.62 32.98 -9.33
CA ASP A 610 -24.38 33.75 -8.35
C ASP A 610 -25.59 32.97 -7.81
N TYR A 611 -25.75 33.02 -6.50
CA TYR A 611 -26.85 32.43 -5.75
C TYR A 611 -27.59 33.52 -4.97
N ASP A 612 -28.92 33.54 -5.05
CA ASP A 612 -29.75 34.49 -4.33
C ASP A 612 -30.31 33.92 -3.04
N LEU A 613 -30.17 34.69 -1.97
CA LEU A 613 -30.64 34.38 -0.61
C LEU A 613 -32.00 35.03 -0.28
N THR A 614 -32.52 35.94 -1.14
CA THR A 614 -33.66 36.81 -0.86
C THR A 614 -34.90 36.48 -1.67
N LYS A 615 -34.94 35.40 -2.43
CA LYS A 615 -36.00 35.01 -3.38
C LYS A 615 -36.12 35.88 -4.63
N GLY A 616 -35.11 36.68 -4.97
CA GLY A 616 -35.06 37.45 -6.22
C GLY A 616 -35.89 38.74 -6.24
N GLU A 617 -36.40 39.17 -5.12
CA GLU A 617 -37.16 40.41 -5.04
C GLU A 617 -36.26 41.63 -5.32
N PRO A 618 -36.52 42.41 -6.39
CA PRO A 618 -35.69 43.55 -6.76
C PRO A 618 -35.64 44.63 -5.65
N GLY A 619 -34.42 45.06 -5.29
CA GLY A 619 -34.20 46.05 -4.25
C GLY A 619 -34.13 45.48 -2.84
N SER A 620 -33.97 44.13 -2.72
CA SER A 620 -33.67 43.51 -1.46
C SER A 620 -32.34 43.98 -0.92
N LYS A 621 -32.20 44.03 0.41
CA LYS A 621 -30.98 44.49 1.07
C LYS A 621 -30.74 43.76 2.39
N VAL A 622 -29.53 43.25 2.57
CA VAL A 622 -29.08 42.66 3.82
C VAL A 622 -28.76 43.77 4.82
N VAL A 623 -29.28 43.68 6.03
CA VAL A 623 -29.10 44.65 7.09
C VAL A 623 -28.32 44.13 8.28
N TYR A 624 -28.16 42.82 8.38
CA TYR A 624 -27.32 42.12 9.34
C TYR A 624 -26.86 40.81 8.76
N PHE A 625 -25.61 40.46 9.00
CA PHE A 625 -24.98 39.23 8.57
C PHE A 625 -23.90 38.83 9.55
N SER A 626 -23.85 37.54 9.92
CA SER A 626 -22.74 36.90 10.64
C SER A 626 -22.47 35.51 10.12
N ALA A 627 -21.21 35.07 10.20
CA ALA A 627 -20.75 33.72 9.96
C ALA A 627 -20.34 33.09 11.29
N ASN A 628 -20.85 31.88 11.55
CA ASN A 628 -20.71 31.21 12.85
C ASN A 628 -20.13 29.81 12.59
N PRO A 629 -18.80 29.59 12.74
CA PRO A 629 -18.11 28.36 12.34
C PRO A 629 -18.58 27.07 13.06
N ASN A 630 -19.07 27.19 14.30
CA ASN A 630 -19.62 26.07 15.07
C ASN A 630 -21.14 26.15 15.25
N GLY A 631 -21.85 26.91 14.40
CA GLY A 631 -23.27 27.05 14.52
C GLY A 631 -23.73 27.77 15.79
N GLU A 632 -22.96 28.75 16.28
CA GLU A 632 -23.33 29.60 17.41
C GLU A 632 -24.60 30.37 17.10
N ALA A 633 -25.45 30.48 18.09
CA ALA A 633 -26.74 31.17 18.01
C ALA A 633 -26.71 32.47 18.81
N GLU A 634 -26.27 33.52 18.15
CA GLU A 634 -26.14 34.84 18.75
C GLU A 634 -27.50 35.49 19.08
N VAL A 635 -27.48 36.42 20.03
CA VAL A 635 -28.63 37.28 20.36
C VAL A 635 -28.38 38.65 19.79
N ILE A 636 -29.34 39.17 19.00
CA ILE A 636 -29.27 40.49 18.39
C ILE A 636 -30.31 41.43 18.98
N LYS A 637 -29.93 42.71 19.16
CA LYS A 637 -30.85 43.80 19.50
C LYS A 637 -31.22 44.57 18.25
N VAL A 638 -32.50 44.52 17.88
CA VAL A 638 -33.06 45.18 16.72
C VAL A 638 -33.67 46.52 17.16
N MET A 639 -33.16 47.62 16.64
CA MET A 639 -33.64 48.97 16.88
C MET A 639 -34.43 49.47 15.69
N LEU A 640 -35.69 49.83 15.87
CA LEU A 640 -36.60 50.29 14.84
C LEU A 640 -36.54 51.84 14.69
N ARG A 641 -36.81 52.35 13.49
CA ARG A 641 -36.99 53.78 13.31
C ARG A 641 -38.25 54.26 14.01
N PRO A 642 -38.18 55.35 14.81
CA PRO A 642 -39.37 55.92 15.44
C PRO A 642 -40.47 56.22 14.42
N GLN A 643 -41.69 55.78 14.71
CA GLN A 643 -42.87 56.00 13.88
C GLN A 643 -44.06 56.39 14.78
N PRO A 644 -45.02 57.22 14.29
CA PRO A 644 -46.24 57.49 15.03
C PRO A 644 -46.95 56.21 15.38
N LYS A 645 -47.34 56.02 16.67
CA LYS A 645 -48.00 54.80 17.23
C LYS A 645 -47.09 53.60 17.48
N LEU A 646 -45.78 53.66 17.25
CA LEU A 646 -44.87 52.59 17.59
C LEU A 646 -44.45 52.66 19.09
N LYS A 647 -45.00 51.74 19.91
CA LYS A 647 -44.74 51.76 21.36
C LYS A 647 -43.39 51.16 21.74
N LYS A 648 -42.93 50.10 21.07
CA LYS A 648 -41.67 49.44 21.26
C LYS A 648 -40.69 49.80 20.15
N THR A 649 -39.64 50.52 20.43
CA THR A 649 -38.62 50.98 19.50
C THR A 649 -37.42 50.04 19.38
N SER A 650 -37.34 49.01 20.25
CA SER A 650 -36.33 47.94 20.12
C SER A 650 -36.83 46.62 20.75
N PHE A 651 -36.33 45.52 20.27
CA PHE A 651 -36.52 44.19 20.81
C PHE A 651 -35.29 43.34 20.59
N GLU A 652 -35.15 42.28 21.35
CA GLU A 652 -34.09 41.26 21.19
C GLU A 652 -34.62 40.07 20.43
N TYR A 653 -33.75 39.47 19.65
CA TYR A 653 -34.05 38.27 18.87
C TYR A 653 -32.91 37.25 19.05
N ASN A 654 -33.25 36.03 19.46
CA ASN A 654 -32.29 34.94 19.64
C ASN A 654 -32.33 34.04 18.40
N PHE A 655 -31.16 33.82 17.76
CA PHE A 655 -31.09 32.92 16.63
C PHE A 655 -31.22 31.44 17.03
N ALA A 656 -31.10 31.07 18.32
CA ALA A 656 -31.37 29.72 18.78
C ALA A 656 -32.82 29.28 18.51
N ASP A 657 -33.76 30.23 18.53
CA ASP A 657 -35.18 29.98 18.25
C ASP A 657 -35.48 29.72 16.77
N LEU A 658 -34.44 29.80 15.90
CA LEU A 658 -34.61 29.67 14.46
C LEU A 658 -33.87 28.44 13.93
N ALA A 659 -34.62 27.50 13.35
CA ALA A 659 -34.06 26.32 12.74
C ALA A 659 -33.12 26.64 11.58
N ILE A 660 -31.99 25.91 11.49
CA ILE A 660 -31.06 25.98 10.37
C ILE A 660 -31.75 25.38 9.14
N LYS A 661 -31.90 26.16 8.06
CA LYS A 661 -32.53 25.71 6.80
C LYS A 661 -31.58 25.85 5.62
N GLY A 662 -31.94 25.27 4.49
CA GLY A 662 -31.17 25.45 3.24
C GLY A 662 -31.14 26.91 2.76
N ARG A 663 -30.05 27.26 2.06
CA ARG A 663 -29.82 28.63 1.52
C ARG A 663 -30.99 29.24 0.75
N ALA A 664 -31.83 28.42 0.06
CA ALA A 664 -32.98 28.86 -0.72
C ALA A 664 -34.24 29.20 0.10
N SER A 665 -34.22 29.01 1.44
CA SER A 665 -35.35 29.37 2.30
C SER A 665 -35.53 30.89 2.40
N GLN A 666 -36.77 31.37 2.52
CA GLN A 666 -37.06 32.79 2.74
C GLN A 666 -36.74 33.24 4.19
N GLY A 667 -36.83 32.32 5.14
CA GLY A 667 -36.73 32.63 6.55
C GLY A 667 -38.06 33.05 7.17
N ASN A 668 -38.04 33.49 8.42
CA ASN A 668 -39.21 33.95 9.16
C ASN A 668 -39.34 35.47 9.07
N ARG A 669 -40.58 35.99 9.04
CA ARG A 669 -40.80 37.43 9.04
C ARG A 669 -40.43 38.01 10.42
N LEU A 670 -39.45 38.94 10.46
CA LEU A 670 -38.95 39.58 11.68
C LEU A 670 -39.81 40.78 12.06
N THR A 671 -40.01 41.73 11.12
CA THR A 671 -40.80 42.92 11.37
C THR A 671 -41.25 43.59 10.05
N LEU A 672 -42.36 44.33 10.12
CA LEU A 672 -42.82 45.21 9.06
C LEU A 672 -42.29 46.65 9.19
N HIS A 673 -41.74 46.99 10.37
CA HIS A 673 -41.28 48.34 10.66
C HIS A 673 -39.84 48.57 10.18
N PRO A 674 -39.49 49.72 9.67
CA PRO A 674 -38.15 50.04 9.23
C PRO A 674 -37.15 49.86 10.36
N ILE A 675 -36.10 49.09 10.14
CA ILE A 675 -34.98 48.90 11.06
C ILE A 675 -34.03 50.10 10.94
N ASN A 676 -33.59 50.61 12.08
CA ASN A 676 -32.59 51.64 12.18
C ASN A 676 -31.19 51.04 12.26
N LYS A 677 -30.99 50.13 13.24
CA LYS A 677 -29.71 49.50 13.50
C LYS A 677 -29.97 48.14 14.14
N ILE A 678 -29.08 47.16 13.86
CA ILE A 678 -29.01 45.90 14.55
C ILE A 678 -27.64 45.82 15.21
N VAL A 679 -27.59 45.35 16.44
CA VAL A 679 -26.34 45.20 17.22
C VAL A 679 -26.34 43.82 17.83
N LYS A 680 -25.24 43.11 17.72
CA LYS A 680 -24.97 41.83 18.39
C LYS A 680 -24.89 42.10 19.90
N ARG A 681 -25.59 41.32 20.68
CA ARG A 681 -25.71 41.45 22.14
C ARG A 681 -24.90 40.38 22.84
N ASP A 682 -25.02 39.13 22.35
CA ASP A 682 -24.37 37.96 22.91
C ASP A 682 -23.95 37.01 21.78
N GLU A 683 -22.85 36.30 21.94
CA GLU A 683 -22.35 35.35 20.96
C GLU A 683 -23.18 34.06 20.91
N GLY A 684 -23.80 33.73 22.03
CA GLY A 684 -24.60 32.51 22.14
C GLY A 684 -23.75 31.22 22.14
N VAL A 685 -24.40 30.10 22.29
CA VAL A 685 -23.77 28.78 22.28
C VAL A 685 -24.06 28.05 20.99
N SER A 686 -23.26 27.02 20.70
CA SER A 686 -23.51 26.14 19.56
C SER A 686 -24.85 25.42 19.71
N THR A 687 -25.61 25.34 18.62
CA THR A 687 -26.89 24.59 18.54
C THR A 687 -26.75 23.31 17.73
N LEU A 688 -25.54 22.93 17.34
CA LEU A 688 -25.27 21.71 16.61
C LEU A 688 -25.09 20.53 17.58
N ALA A 689 -25.54 19.34 17.16
CA ALA A 689 -25.35 18.11 17.90
C ALA A 689 -23.86 17.75 18.06
N ALA A 690 -23.53 16.99 19.11
CA ALA A 690 -22.25 16.37 19.28
C ALA A 690 -21.92 15.48 18.06
N ARG A 691 -20.63 15.31 17.77
CA ARG A 691 -20.14 14.53 16.63
C ARG A 691 -19.56 13.21 17.11
N GLU A 692 -20.00 12.09 16.53
CA GLU A 692 -19.36 10.79 16.71
C GLU A 692 -17.95 10.82 16.13
N ILE A 693 -16.96 10.45 16.93
CA ILE A 693 -15.56 10.31 16.53
C ILE A 693 -15.17 8.84 16.61
N TRP A 694 -14.61 8.35 15.53
CA TRP A 694 -14.15 6.97 15.36
C TRP A 694 -12.65 6.95 15.19
N TYR A 695 -11.99 5.92 15.68
CA TYR A 695 -10.56 5.68 15.50
C TYR A 695 -10.35 4.49 14.57
N ASP A 696 -9.65 4.73 13.47
CA ASP A 696 -9.23 3.70 12.53
C ASP A 696 -7.79 3.29 12.83
N ASP A 697 -7.62 2.10 13.40
CA ASP A 697 -6.31 1.56 13.78
C ASP A 697 -5.41 1.28 12.57
N THR A 698 -5.99 1.00 11.40
CA THR A 698 -5.24 0.71 10.16
C THR A 698 -4.49 1.93 9.64
N VAL A 699 -5.11 3.10 9.75
CA VAL A 699 -4.54 4.38 9.29
C VAL A 699 -4.01 5.24 10.43
N LYS A 700 -4.22 4.79 11.68
CA LYS A 700 -3.82 5.49 12.91
C LYS A 700 -4.39 6.92 13.01
N ARG A 701 -5.68 7.08 12.64
CA ARG A 701 -6.34 8.39 12.62
C ARG A 701 -7.78 8.36 13.11
N LEU A 702 -8.23 9.55 13.50
CA LEU A 702 -9.65 9.78 13.76
C LEU A 702 -10.42 9.99 12.46
N ASN A 703 -11.69 9.62 12.47
CA ASN A 703 -12.62 9.90 11.39
C ASN A 703 -14.04 10.09 11.93
N ALA A 704 -14.91 10.63 11.07
CA ALA A 704 -16.34 10.73 11.32
C ALA A 704 -17.16 9.90 10.33
N ASP A 705 -16.49 9.01 9.59
CA ASP A 705 -17.08 8.18 8.53
C ASP A 705 -17.48 6.79 9.05
N LYS A 706 -17.51 6.59 10.37
CA LYS A 706 -17.85 5.34 11.06
C LYS A 706 -16.91 4.17 10.73
N ARG A 707 -15.61 4.47 10.53
CA ARG A 707 -14.57 3.45 10.30
C ARG A 707 -13.78 3.18 11.57
N GLY A 708 -13.57 1.89 11.90
CA GLY A 708 -12.84 1.46 13.09
C GLY A 708 -13.67 1.46 14.35
N THR A 709 -13.09 1.84 15.49
CA THR A 709 -13.69 1.81 16.82
C THR A 709 -14.32 3.15 17.18
N LEU A 710 -15.56 3.17 17.66
CA LEU A 710 -16.20 4.39 18.17
C LEU A 710 -15.52 4.81 19.48
N ILE A 711 -14.98 6.03 19.48
CA ILE A 711 -14.37 6.63 20.68
C ILE A 711 -15.43 7.32 21.56
N GLY A 712 -16.45 7.89 20.93
CA GLY A 712 -17.55 8.56 21.61
C GLY A 712 -18.10 9.75 20.84
N GLU A 713 -19.02 10.47 21.47
CA GLU A 713 -19.55 11.73 20.96
C GLU A 713 -18.76 12.90 21.55
N PHE A 714 -18.30 13.79 20.67
CA PHE A 714 -17.44 14.92 21.02
C PHE A 714 -18.10 16.25 20.70
N SER A 715 -17.97 17.19 21.63
CA SER A 715 -18.44 18.56 21.49
C SER A 715 -17.49 19.54 22.24
N GLY A 716 -17.45 20.79 21.80
CA GLY A 716 -16.67 21.84 22.47
C GLY A 716 -15.21 21.46 22.69
N ASP A 717 -14.76 21.51 23.94
CA ASP A 717 -13.37 21.31 24.36
C ASP A 717 -13.06 19.86 24.81
N ASP A 718 -13.90 18.89 24.43
CA ASP A 718 -13.64 17.48 24.72
C ASP A 718 -12.24 17.05 24.25
N LYS A 719 -11.64 16.15 25.02
CA LYS A 719 -10.26 15.68 24.79
C LYS A 719 -10.22 14.18 24.57
N ILE A 720 -9.17 13.72 23.98
CA ILE A 720 -8.83 12.30 23.79
C ILE A 720 -7.66 11.96 24.69
N LEU A 721 -7.78 10.86 25.42
CA LEU A 721 -6.71 10.24 26.19
C LEU A 721 -6.08 9.11 25.41
N GLN A 722 -4.76 9.09 25.34
CA GLN A 722 -3.93 8.05 24.75
C GLN A 722 -3.05 7.43 25.83
N ILE A 723 -2.94 6.12 25.84
CA ILE A 723 -2.04 5.36 26.74
C ILE A 723 -1.03 4.62 25.88
N PHE A 724 0.24 4.68 26.27
CA PHE A 724 1.35 4.08 25.53
C PHE A 724 1.93 2.87 26.25
N SER A 725 2.53 1.93 25.49
CA SER A 725 3.12 0.70 26.00
C SER A 725 4.27 0.93 27.00
N ASN A 726 4.91 2.09 26.95
CA ASN A 726 6.00 2.49 27.84
C ASN A 726 5.54 3.13 29.17
N GLY A 727 4.22 3.14 29.47
CA GLY A 727 3.68 3.71 30.70
C GLY A 727 3.62 5.25 30.70
N GLU A 728 3.39 5.82 29.51
CA GLU A 728 3.09 7.23 29.33
C GLU A 728 1.62 7.43 28.94
N PHE A 729 1.11 8.62 29.14
CA PHE A 729 -0.16 9.07 28.58
C PHE A 729 -0.04 10.43 27.89
N ARG A 730 -1.00 10.75 27.02
CA ARG A 730 -1.08 12.03 26.32
C ARG A 730 -2.55 12.44 26.16
N LEU A 731 -2.85 13.69 26.45
CA LEU A 731 -4.14 14.32 26.12
C LEU A 731 -3.99 15.09 24.80
N THR A 732 -4.95 14.91 23.88
CA THR A 732 -5.03 15.65 22.61
C THR A 732 -6.45 16.14 22.36
N GLY A 733 -6.61 17.13 21.47
CA GLY A 733 -7.91 17.42 20.88
C GLY A 733 -8.35 16.30 19.92
N TYR A 734 -9.55 16.43 19.38
CA TYR A 734 -10.13 15.47 18.43
C TYR A 734 -10.06 15.94 16.97
N ASP A 735 -8.94 16.58 16.58
CA ASP A 735 -8.68 16.96 15.19
C ASP A 735 -8.48 15.71 14.33
N LEU A 736 -9.25 15.58 13.25
CA LEU A 736 -9.20 14.44 12.34
C LEU A 736 -7.87 14.34 11.56
N SER A 737 -7.06 15.40 11.55
CA SER A 737 -5.73 15.42 10.93
C SER A 737 -4.64 14.82 11.81
N THR A 738 -4.91 14.57 13.11
CA THR A 738 -3.91 14.07 14.06
C THR A 738 -3.49 12.64 13.70
N HIS A 739 -2.18 12.40 13.63
CA HIS A 739 -1.56 11.09 13.54
C HIS A 739 -1.34 10.52 14.94
N PHE A 740 -1.70 9.25 15.13
CA PHE A 740 -1.49 8.53 16.38
C PHE A 740 -0.29 7.60 16.26
N ASP A 741 0.47 7.51 17.35
CA ASP A 741 1.73 6.77 17.38
C ASP A 741 1.50 5.25 17.39
N ASP A 742 2.44 4.49 16.82
CA ASP A 742 2.37 3.02 16.72
C ASP A 742 2.47 2.30 18.07
N ASP A 743 3.10 2.93 19.08
CA ASP A 743 3.27 2.40 20.44
C ASP A 743 2.08 2.71 21.38
N MET A 744 1.01 3.32 20.84
CA MET A 744 -0.24 3.55 21.55
C MET A 744 -1.00 2.23 21.76
N THR A 745 -1.34 1.93 23.00
CA THR A 745 -2.07 0.71 23.38
C THR A 745 -3.57 0.93 23.57
N GLN A 746 -3.96 2.12 24.03
CA GLN A 746 -5.37 2.47 24.25
C GLN A 746 -5.64 3.92 23.82
N ILE A 747 -6.84 4.13 23.28
CA ILE A 747 -7.39 5.45 22.93
C ILE A 747 -8.85 5.54 23.39
N MET A 748 -9.23 6.62 24.04
CA MET A 748 -10.57 6.84 24.54
C MET A 748 -10.91 8.31 24.70
N LYS A 749 -12.20 8.61 24.80
CA LYS A 749 -12.63 9.96 25.22
C LYS A 749 -12.16 10.19 26.67
N TYR A 750 -11.54 11.32 26.90
CA TYR A 750 -11.09 11.69 28.23
C TYR A 750 -12.28 12.09 29.11
N ASP A 751 -12.34 11.49 30.30
CA ASP A 751 -13.30 11.82 31.34
C ASP A 751 -12.52 12.10 32.64
N PRO A 752 -12.62 13.31 33.20
CA PRO A 752 -11.89 13.70 34.42
C PRO A 752 -12.37 12.92 35.67
N SER A 753 -13.51 12.26 35.62
CA SER A 753 -14.04 11.48 36.76
C SER A 753 -13.43 10.08 36.85
N VAL A 754 -12.71 9.62 35.85
CA VAL A 754 -12.13 8.27 35.80
C VAL A 754 -10.87 8.18 36.65
N ILE A 755 -10.83 7.14 37.48
CA ILE A 755 -9.65 6.80 38.30
C ILE A 755 -8.92 5.62 37.66
N TYR A 756 -7.64 5.82 37.38
CA TYR A 756 -6.77 4.83 36.75
C TYR A 756 -6.02 4.02 37.80
N SER A 757 -6.18 2.72 37.79
CA SER A 757 -5.45 1.77 38.64
C SER A 757 -4.39 1.05 37.80
N VAL A 758 -3.10 1.21 38.12
CA VAL A 758 -1.99 0.77 37.28
C VAL A 758 -1.04 -0.12 38.06
N ILE A 759 -0.66 -1.25 37.46
CA ILE A 759 0.41 -2.12 37.95
C ILE A 759 1.63 -1.94 37.04
N TYR A 760 2.80 -1.77 37.64
CA TYR A 760 4.06 -1.57 36.93
C TYR A 760 5.25 -2.10 37.71
N ILE A 761 6.33 -2.42 37.03
CA ILE A 761 7.64 -2.75 37.63
C ILE A 761 8.43 -1.47 37.77
N GLU A 762 8.86 -1.18 38.99
CA GLU A 762 9.68 0.02 39.26
C GLU A 762 11.12 -0.20 38.84
N GLY A 763 11.70 0.80 38.16
CA GLY A 763 12.97 0.65 37.45
C GLY A 763 14.20 0.39 38.31
N GLU A 764 14.27 0.90 39.55
CA GLU A 764 15.42 0.71 40.45
C GLU A 764 15.32 -0.59 41.24
N THR A 765 14.19 -0.84 41.87
CA THR A 765 14.00 -1.99 42.77
C THR A 765 13.59 -3.26 42.02
N LYS A 766 13.15 -3.17 40.77
CA LYS A 766 12.58 -4.28 39.97
C LYS A 766 11.40 -4.98 40.66
N LEU A 767 10.72 -4.30 41.58
CA LEU A 767 9.55 -4.80 42.27
C LEU A 767 8.26 -4.28 41.63
N MET A 768 7.18 -5.05 41.80
CA MET A 768 5.85 -4.67 41.32
C MET A 768 5.22 -3.66 42.27
N TYR A 769 4.71 -2.58 41.71
CA TYR A 769 3.98 -1.53 42.39
C TYR A 769 2.58 -1.39 41.77
N ILE A 770 1.64 -0.99 42.61
CA ILE A 770 0.30 -0.59 42.21
C ILE A 770 0.07 0.86 42.63
N LYS A 771 -0.64 1.61 41.80
CA LYS A 771 -1.06 2.97 42.13
C LYS A 771 -2.41 3.28 41.52
N ARG A 772 -3.12 4.24 42.15
CA ARG A 772 -4.36 4.83 41.67
C ARG A 772 -4.18 6.33 41.53
N PHE A 773 -4.63 6.87 40.42
CA PHE A 773 -4.53 8.30 40.14
C PHE A 773 -5.64 8.76 39.20
N ASP A 774 -5.92 10.03 39.25
CA ASP A 774 -6.72 10.79 38.29
C ASP A 774 -5.85 11.63 37.40
N ILE A 775 -6.38 12.07 36.27
CA ILE A 775 -5.73 12.97 35.33
C ILE A 775 -6.50 14.29 35.39
N ASP A 776 -5.79 15.36 35.75
CA ASP A 776 -6.36 16.69 35.90
C ASP A 776 -6.68 17.35 34.52
N ASP A 777 -7.80 18.08 34.45
CA ASP A 777 -8.20 18.87 33.29
C ASP A 777 -7.16 19.92 32.87
N GLU A 778 -6.34 20.42 33.80
CA GLU A 778 -5.26 21.35 33.53
C GLU A 778 -4.00 20.70 32.92
N THR A 779 -4.01 19.36 32.74
CA THR A 779 -2.89 18.63 32.14
C THR A 779 -2.58 19.17 30.73
N PRO A 780 -1.32 19.52 30.43
CA PRO A 780 -0.94 20.10 29.13
C PRO A 780 -1.26 19.16 27.96
N LEU A 781 -1.92 19.70 26.92
CA LEU A 781 -2.20 18.97 25.69
C LEU A 781 -0.92 18.65 24.89
N ASN A 782 -0.97 17.62 24.11
CA ASN A 782 0.06 17.19 23.14
C ASN A 782 1.45 16.92 23.77
N ARG A 783 1.47 16.54 25.06
CA ARG A 783 2.69 16.18 25.77
C ARG A 783 2.57 14.75 26.32
N ARG A 784 3.56 13.91 26.05
CA ARG A 784 3.70 12.61 26.72
C ARG A 784 4.15 12.82 28.15
N ILE A 785 3.49 12.16 29.05
CA ILE A 785 3.72 12.25 30.49
C ILE A 785 3.77 10.84 31.06
N SER A 786 4.89 10.49 31.71
CA SER A 786 5.03 9.18 32.34
C SER A 786 4.27 9.11 33.66
N PHE A 787 3.48 8.04 33.83
CA PHE A 787 2.85 7.69 35.11
C PHE A 787 3.61 6.57 35.86
N ILE A 788 4.67 6.00 35.29
CA ILE A 788 5.53 4.98 35.97
C ILE A 788 6.90 5.51 36.39
N GLY A 789 7.16 6.81 36.17
CA GLY A 789 8.43 7.47 36.47
C GLY A 789 9.34 7.60 35.25
N GLU A 790 10.48 8.30 35.44
CA GLU A 790 11.43 8.62 34.35
C GLU A 790 12.54 7.58 34.18
N ASN A 791 12.52 6.47 34.95
CA ASN A 791 13.54 5.45 34.89
C ASN A 791 13.33 4.54 33.67
N GLU A 792 14.30 4.48 32.76
CA GLU A 792 14.25 3.66 31.52
C GLU A 792 14.02 2.16 31.76
N ASN A 793 14.28 1.67 32.97
CA ASN A 793 14.06 0.29 33.34
C ASN A 793 12.67 0.03 33.97
N ALA A 794 11.82 1.04 34.11
CA ALA A 794 10.46 0.83 34.56
C ALA A 794 9.62 0.20 33.44
N GLN A 795 8.71 -0.69 33.82
CA GLN A 795 7.89 -1.43 32.86
C GLN A 795 6.41 -1.32 33.24
N PHE A 796 5.60 -0.79 32.34
CA PHE A 796 4.15 -0.80 32.43
C PHE A 796 3.64 -2.21 32.18
N LEU A 797 2.71 -2.69 33.03
CA LEU A 797 2.16 -4.03 32.92
C LEU A 797 0.67 -4.02 32.51
N ILE A 798 -0.19 -3.41 33.32
CA ILE A 798 -1.65 -3.39 33.06
C ILE A 798 -2.31 -2.17 33.73
N MET A 799 -3.42 -1.71 33.15
CA MET A 799 -4.27 -0.63 33.66
C MET A 799 -5.72 -1.11 33.74
N ASN A 800 -6.43 -0.63 34.77
CA ASN A 800 -7.85 -0.80 34.95
C ASN A 800 -8.49 0.56 35.31
N MET A 801 -9.75 0.77 34.90
CA MET A 801 -10.48 2.04 35.04
C MET A 801 -11.76 1.91 35.88
N ASP A 802 -12.00 0.73 36.45
CA ASP A 802 -13.18 0.51 37.32
C ASP A 802 -13.06 1.32 38.62
N LYS A 803 -14.21 1.72 39.15
CA LYS A 803 -14.24 2.47 40.42
C LYS A 803 -13.77 1.59 41.59
N LEU A 804 -14.14 0.33 41.61
CA LEU A 804 -13.83 -0.67 42.61
C LEU A 804 -13.12 -1.89 42.00
N PRO A 805 -11.84 -1.71 41.53
CA PRO A 805 -11.17 -2.78 40.82
C PRO A 805 -10.80 -3.93 41.72
N ARG A 806 -11.10 -5.15 41.26
CA ARG A 806 -10.86 -6.42 41.91
C ARG A 806 -9.68 -7.10 41.27
N LEU A 807 -8.61 -7.33 42.00
CA LEU A 807 -7.36 -7.87 41.50
C LEU A 807 -7.06 -9.24 42.11
N LEU A 808 -6.89 -10.25 41.27
CA LEU A 808 -6.43 -11.58 41.65
C LEU A 808 -4.92 -11.69 41.47
N LEU A 809 -4.21 -12.10 42.51
CA LEU A 809 -2.78 -12.34 42.54
C LEU A 809 -2.49 -13.81 42.78
N SER A 810 -1.74 -14.44 41.89
CA SER A 810 -1.17 -15.78 42.14
C SER A 810 0.32 -15.65 42.39
N PHE A 811 0.88 -16.50 43.21
CA PHE A 811 2.25 -16.39 43.67
C PHE A 811 3.09 -17.60 43.23
N ASN A 812 4.36 -17.39 42.98
CA ASN A 812 5.33 -18.46 42.80
C ASN A 812 5.59 -19.22 44.12
N ASP A 813 5.84 -20.50 44.03
CA ASP A 813 6.25 -21.31 45.19
C ASP A 813 7.52 -20.74 45.82
N SER A 814 7.58 -20.74 47.16
CA SER A 814 8.76 -20.26 47.85
C SER A 814 9.98 -21.16 47.56
N ALA A 815 11.18 -20.62 47.65
CA ALA A 815 12.45 -21.38 47.53
C ALA A 815 12.55 -22.57 48.50
N SER A 816 11.68 -22.60 49.56
CA SER A 816 11.53 -23.68 50.51
C SER A 816 10.40 -24.66 50.20
N GLY A 817 9.74 -24.55 49.02
CA GLY A 817 8.65 -25.41 48.56
C GLY A 817 7.29 -25.16 49.21
N LYS A 818 7.08 -23.99 49.84
CA LYS A 818 5.76 -23.61 50.39
C LYS A 818 4.92 -23.02 49.24
N GLN A 819 3.75 -23.62 49.00
CA GLN A 819 2.73 -23.10 48.10
C GLN A 819 1.98 -21.98 48.80
N TYR A 820 1.61 -20.96 48.02
CA TYR A 820 0.79 -19.84 48.43
C TYR A 820 -0.58 -19.93 47.76
N GLU A 821 -1.63 -19.65 48.51
CA GLU A 821 -2.98 -19.49 47.92
C GLU A 821 -3.07 -18.16 47.16
N ASP A 822 -3.90 -18.15 46.17
CA ASP A 822 -4.22 -16.91 45.39
C ASP A 822 -4.86 -15.89 46.38
N GLU A 823 -4.50 -14.63 46.19
CA GLU A 823 -4.96 -13.52 47.01
C GLU A 823 -5.81 -12.57 46.15
N GLU A 824 -7.02 -12.33 46.60
CA GLU A 824 -7.91 -11.39 45.97
C GLU A 824 -7.85 -10.04 46.68
N LEU A 825 -7.61 -8.97 45.93
CA LEU A 825 -7.36 -7.65 46.47
C LEU A 825 -8.38 -6.64 45.99
N ASN A 826 -9.10 -5.98 46.93
CA ASN A 826 -9.83 -4.76 46.60
C ASN A 826 -8.84 -3.59 46.48
N VAL A 827 -8.61 -3.17 45.27
CA VAL A 827 -7.59 -2.15 44.98
C VAL A 827 -7.99 -0.78 45.53
N ALA A 828 -9.30 -0.48 45.61
CA ALA A 828 -9.79 0.76 46.14
C ALA A 828 -9.52 0.93 47.65
N GLU A 829 -9.59 -0.17 48.39
CA GLU A 829 -9.26 -0.20 49.82
C GLU A 829 -7.76 -0.29 50.06
N TYR A 830 -7.06 -0.99 49.14
CA TYR A 830 -5.63 -1.21 49.28
C TYR A 830 -4.82 0.06 49.09
N ILE A 831 -5.20 0.93 48.16
CA ILE A 831 -4.50 2.17 47.88
C ILE A 831 -5.46 3.29 47.46
N GLY A 832 -5.39 4.44 48.17
CA GLY A 832 -6.10 5.65 47.82
C GLY A 832 -5.59 6.35 46.56
N VAL A 833 -6.44 7.16 45.95
CA VAL A 833 -6.13 7.97 44.78
C VAL A 833 -5.08 9.04 45.15
N LYS A 834 -4.06 9.15 44.29
CA LYS A 834 -2.97 10.16 44.41
C LYS A 834 -2.62 10.67 43.02
N SER A 835 -1.81 11.72 42.96
CA SER A 835 -1.30 12.22 41.67
C SER A 835 -0.56 11.14 40.87
N TYR A 836 -0.68 11.18 39.55
CA TYR A 836 0.07 10.31 38.60
C TYR A 836 1.59 10.34 38.79
N LYS A 837 2.15 11.35 39.46
CA LYS A 837 3.57 11.46 39.82
C LYS A 837 3.95 10.61 41.05
N ALA A 838 3.01 10.15 41.84
CA ALA A 838 3.29 9.35 43.05
C ALA A 838 3.84 7.96 42.68
N LYS A 839 4.78 7.44 43.50
CA LYS A 839 5.40 6.12 43.29
C LYS A 839 4.40 4.96 43.44
N GLY A 840 3.34 5.13 44.23
CA GLY A 840 2.41 4.04 44.53
C GLY A 840 2.83 3.18 45.72
N LYS A 841 2.23 2.00 45.84
CA LYS A 841 2.47 1.05 46.94
C LYS A 841 3.00 -0.25 46.34
N ARG A 842 3.95 -0.90 47.01
CA ARG A 842 4.43 -2.23 46.57
C ARG A 842 3.27 -3.21 46.58
N LEU A 843 3.07 -3.93 45.47
CA LEU A 843 1.91 -4.80 45.27
C LEU A 843 1.90 -6.00 46.24
N SER A 844 3.02 -6.67 46.42
CA SER A 844 3.18 -7.76 47.35
C SER A 844 4.65 -7.89 47.85
N THR A 845 4.82 -8.51 49.03
CA THR A 845 6.14 -8.94 49.53
C THR A 845 6.55 -10.29 49.01
N ARG A 846 5.60 -11.05 48.45
CA ARG A 846 5.81 -12.36 47.81
C ARG A 846 6.13 -12.18 46.34
N ASP A 847 6.71 -13.20 45.71
CA ASP A 847 6.96 -13.21 44.29
C ASP A 847 5.65 -13.53 43.52
N VAL A 848 5.17 -12.57 42.74
CA VAL A 848 3.90 -12.66 42.00
C VAL A 848 4.11 -13.40 40.70
N ALA A 849 3.42 -14.52 40.51
CA ALA A 849 3.42 -15.32 39.30
C ALA A 849 2.49 -14.79 38.23
N SER A 850 1.26 -14.37 38.62
CA SER A 850 0.30 -13.76 37.70
C SER A 850 -0.56 -12.72 38.43
N TYR A 851 -1.09 -11.79 37.65
CA TYR A 851 -2.00 -10.72 38.11
C TYR A 851 -3.08 -10.53 37.08
N THR A 852 -4.35 -10.54 37.51
CA THR A 852 -5.51 -10.38 36.61
C THR A 852 -6.58 -9.55 37.30
N PHE A 853 -7.08 -8.50 36.61
CA PHE A 853 -8.27 -7.81 37.07
C PHE A 853 -9.49 -8.67 36.74
N LEU A 854 -10.32 -8.90 37.76
CA LEU A 854 -11.63 -9.58 37.68
C LEU A 854 -12.74 -8.54 37.50
N GLU A 855 -13.97 -9.00 37.37
CA GLU A 855 -15.15 -8.13 37.41
C GLU A 855 -15.13 -7.28 38.70
N PRO A 856 -15.37 -5.96 38.58
CA PRO A 856 -15.29 -5.05 39.73
C PRO A 856 -16.26 -5.43 40.82
N PHE A 857 -15.97 -5.00 42.03
CA PHE A 857 -16.94 -5.12 43.12
C PHE A 857 -18.17 -4.21 42.86
N GLU A 858 -19.37 -4.67 43.16
CA GLU A 858 -20.57 -3.83 43.11
C GLU A 858 -20.50 -2.78 44.23
N PRO A 859 -20.83 -1.50 43.94
CA PRO A 859 -20.92 -0.52 45.00
C PRO A 859 -21.99 -0.92 45.97
N GLU A 860 -21.74 -0.88 47.30
CA GLU A 860 -22.78 -1.02 48.33
C GLU A 860 -23.79 0.11 48.08
N GLU A 861 -25.09 -0.27 47.91
CA GLU A 861 -26.20 0.69 47.86
C GLU A 861 -26.24 1.41 49.19
N GLU A 862 -25.79 2.65 49.26
CA GLU A 862 -26.14 3.52 50.38
C GLU A 862 -27.68 3.71 50.35
N GLU A 863 -28.36 3.17 51.36
CA GLU A 863 -29.76 3.48 51.62
C GLU A 863 -29.91 5.00 51.75
N LEU A 864 -30.47 5.62 50.73
CA LEU A 864 -30.92 7.01 50.78
C LEU A 864 -32.14 7.03 51.71
N GLU A 865 -31.95 7.51 52.95
CA GLU A 865 -33.04 7.97 53.80
C GLU A 865 -33.83 9.03 53.03
N GLU A 866 -35.04 8.71 52.63
CA GLU A 866 -36.03 9.66 52.13
C GLU A 866 -36.36 10.68 53.22
N VAL A 867 -35.85 11.90 53.05
CA VAL A 867 -36.36 13.06 53.79
C VAL A 867 -37.64 13.51 53.10
N GLU A 868 -38.80 13.13 53.66
CA GLU A 868 -40.07 13.75 53.33
C GLU A 868 -40.06 15.23 53.68
N GLU A 869 -39.92 16.11 52.71
CA GLU A 869 -40.33 17.53 52.86
C GLU A 869 -41.80 17.68 52.47
N LEU A 870 -42.56 18.01 53.47
CA LEU A 870 -43.99 18.44 53.39
C LEU A 870 -44.02 19.78 52.64
N GLU A 871 -44.57 19.84 51.45
CA GLU A 871 -45.12 21.05 50.85
C GLU A 871 -46.68 21.03 50.99
N GLU A 872 -47.14 21.98 51.77
CA GLU A 872 -48.56 22.35 51.88
C GLU A 872 -49.07 23.04 50.62
N GLY A 873 -50.22 22.72 50.27
CA GLY A 873 -51.13 23.03 49.22
C GLY A 873 -51.34 24.42 48.67
N ALA A 874 -51.86 24.40 47.50
CA ALA A 874 -52.91 25.31 47.01
C ALA A 874 -53.65 24.68 45.82
N ASP A 875 -54.87 24.32 46.06
CA ASP A 875 -55.97 24.05 45.12
C ASP A 875 -56.08 25.13 44.03
N VAL A 876 -56.50 24.73 42.85
CA VAL A 876 -57.77 25.15 42.19
C VAL A 876 -57.95 24.41 40.84
N ALA A 877 -58.96 23.52 40.80
CA ALA A 877 -60.01 23.25 39.83
C ALA A 877 -59.73 23.21 38.31
N GLU A 878 -59.88 22.02 37.74
CA GLU A 878 -61.00 21.52 36.89
C GLU A 878 -61.30 22.28 35.60
N ASP A 879 -61.26 21.56 34.49
CA ASP A 879 -62.32 21.03 33.63
C ASP A 879 -61.69 20.30 32.44
N ASP A 880 -61.82 19.06 32.34
CA ASP A 880 -62.81 18.13 31.74
C ASP A 880 -63.06 18.28 30.24
N ALA A 881 -62.75 17.23 29.51
CA ALA A 881 -63.52 16.50 28.49
C ALA A 881 -62.56 15.78 27.52
N THR A 882 -62.40 14.46 27.75
CA THR A 882 -63.04 13.34 26.98
C THR A 882 -63.11 13.55 25.46
N GLU A 883 -62.82 12.66 24.61
CA GLU A 883 -62.99 11.25 24.28
C GLU A 883 -62.22 10.93 23.02
N GLU A 884 -61.50 9.86 22.92
CA GLU A 884 -61.81 8.49 22.51
C GLU A 884 -61.76 8.21 21.00
N ILE A 885 -61.10 7.08 20.75
CA ILE A 885 -61.46 6.00 19.78
C ILE A 885 -60.90 6.24 18.35
N ALA A 886 -60.31 5.33 17.73
CA ALA A 886 -59.98 3.93 17.70
C ALA A 886 -59.21 3.59 16.43
N GLN A 887 -58.34 2.65 16.50
CA GLN A 887 -58.12 1.46 15.67
C GLN A 887 -58.70 1.47 14.25
N SER A 888 -57.88 1.15 13.27
CA SER A 888 -57.87 -0.18 12.64
C SER A 888 -57.04 -0.16 11.35
N ASN A 889 -56.04 -0.97 11.31
CA ASN A 889 -55.91 -2.19 10.46
C ASN A 889 -56.03 -2.09 8.97
N ASN A 890 -55.04 -2.67 8.42
CA ASN A 890 -54.99 -3.66 7.34
C ASN A 890 -54.75 -3.14 5.93
N GLU A 891 -53.62 -3.62 5.51
CA GLU A 891 -53.37 -4.69 4.50
C GLU A 891 -53.47 -4.29 3.04
N SER A 892 -52.41 -4.74 2.46
CA SER A 892 -52.36 -5.48 1.18
C SER A 892 -52.23 -4.69 -0.11
N ASP A 893 -51.17 -5.06 -0.68
CA ASP A 893 -51.02 -5.75 -1.98
C ASP A 893 -50.83 -4.94 -3.23
N ASP A 894 -49.73 -5.40 -3.80
CA ASP A 894 -49.55 -5.81 -5.19
C ASP A 894 -49.34 -4.78 -6.32
N ASN A 895 -48.09 -4.99 -6.82
CA ASN A 895 -47.80 -5.20 -8.22
C ASN A 895 -48.24 -4.18 -9.28
N PHE A 896 -47.29 -3.71 -10.06
CA PHE A 896 -47.18 -4.14 -11.45
C PHE A 896 -46.16 -3.26 -12.22
N PHE A 897 -45.20 -3.94 -12.83
CA PHE A 897 -44.60 -3.77 -14.16
C PHE A 897 -44.78 -2.49 -14.93
N SER A 898 -43.74 -1.93 -15.55
CA SER A 898 -43.17 -2.20 -16.85
C SER A 898 -42.19 -1.10 -17.24
N GLU A 899 -41.02 -1.48 -17.64
CA GLU A 899 -40.51 -1.55 -19.01
C GLU A 899 -40.42 -0.20 -19.77
N ASP A 900 -39.22 -0.04 -20.18
CA ASP A 900 -38.67 0.33 -21.49
C ASP A 900 -38.43 1.81 -21.81
N ASP A 901 -37.31 1.92 -22.37
CA ASP A 901 -36.70 2.71 -23.46
C ASP A 901 -35.45 3.44 -22.93
N GLY A 902 -34.27 3.13 -23.31
CA GLY A 902 -33.72 2.82 -24.64
C GLY A 902 -33.15 4.07 -25.28
N VAL A 903 -31.88 3.96 -25.74
CA VAL A 903 -31.26 4.86 -26.72
C VAL A 903 -30.41 6.00 -26.10
N GLN A 904 -29.20 6.21 -26.39
CA GLN A 904 -28.27 5.88 -27.47
C GLN A 904 -26.95 6.62 -27.24
N LEU A 905 -25.88 5.96 -27.55
CA LEU A 905 -24.55 6.52 -27.73
C LEU A 905 -24.52 7.73 -28.67
N THR A 906 -23.69 8.69 -28.36
CA THR A 906 -22.90 9.38 -29.37
C THR A 906 -21.48 9.58 -28.91
N LEU A 907 -20.58 9.11 -29.75
CA LEU A 907 -19.15 9.36 -29.85
C LEU A 907 -18.87 10.81 -30.30
N PHE A 908 -17.61 11.23 -30.07
CA PHE A 908 -16.88 12.43 -30.55
C PHE A 908 -17.07 13.67 -29.64
N GLU A 909 -15.97 14.12 -28.95
CA GLU A 909 -14.66 14.58 -29.40
C GLU A 909 -13.55 14.25 -28.39
#